data_5049d3b5ab873a761be873e7cf9c2064
#
_entry.id   5049d3b5ab873a761be873e7cf9c2064
#
_cell.length_a   1.000
_cell.length_b   1.000
_cell.length_c   1.000
_cell.angle_alpha   90.00
_cell.angle_beta   90.00
_cell.angle_gamma   90.00
#
_symmetry.space_group_name_H-M   'P 1'
#
loop_
_entity.id
_entity.type
_entity.pdbx_description
1 polymer ?
#
loop_
_entity_poly.entity_id
_entity_poly.type
_entity_poly.pdbx_seq_one_letter_code
_entity_poly.pdbx_strand_id
1 'polypeptide(L)'
;MTEPQTDTNTVPASAPSKPVTPSRRARGQRLALGLAGGLVGLLVIGGIVLTQLDWNRAKPWLNQTLSDATGRHVAVEGDLSATWQWPQTLDDGWRRWVPGVTLQGAQLVMQDPAGFARPGKAAGPRPMARAETARASLRLLPLLAREVAIDTLELTGPDIALARLNDGRNNWTFEPQRALGDTTPRWTVSIDRLVVRKGQLAYADAGRDLNLSAHIDTINEAAPATETEGPAMPASATASSTASPAAAPVYGVRFDLKGTLGKARIEGEGKAGPVLSLRNKEVNYPLQFTARAGSLETAVEGILANPGALSGMDLQVMLKGASMADLYALTGLVLPNTPAFQTRGRLQGSLQPGRAVWDYRDFTGTVGQSDLHGNLRFVSGAPRGKLSGSVTSRQLRLADLGPVLGTATTTSAKAGRGGKVLPDAPFATDRWNAMDMDLKFSGQRVIRPGSLPLEDLSVHALLSDAVLRLDPLHFGVAKGQIESKVVLDSRNKPLTVRLDTRVQNLRLASLFPEVELTKKSLGRLDGAMALNGKGNSVAQWLGTSSGEARLYVRDGTLSRELLNRAALNVGSVVVAKLFGNDKEVQLRCAVADLAVREGVATVRTGKLSTNEAIVDASGTIDMAHERLNLHIKPESLQWKFFSLRTPLYVRGSFANPDVGVEPGPLLLRAGAAIAAAVVAPAALALLPVTVPGADDDAQCAPLLAQATQPVKAGRAGKPESSRTSNQLAEHPTR
;
A
#
# COMPACT_ATOMS: atom_id res chain seq x y z
N MET A 1 -45.86 -71.57 50.93
CA MET A 1 -47.20 -71.89 51.49
C MET A 1 -48.18 -71.66 50.34
N THR A 2 -48.46 -72.67 49.81
CA THR A 2 -49.64 -73.54 49.74
C THR A 2 -50.48 -73.22 48.48
N GLU A 3 -50.35 -74.14 47.60
CA GLU A 3 -51.42 -74.74 46.73
C GLU A 3 -52.75 -74.92 47.47
N PRO A 4 -53.86 -75.36 46.90
CA PRO A 4 -54.02 -75.96 45.58
C PRO A 4 -55.49 -75.79 44.94
N GLN A 5 -55.55 -76.31 43.69
CA GLN A 5 -56.66 -77.14 43.14
C GLN A 5 -58.09 -76.51 42.99
N THR A 6 -58.96 -76.83 42.04
CA THR A 6 -59.22 -78.05 41.24
C THR A 6 -60.26 -77.72 40.13
N ASP A 7 -60.10 -78.42 39.01
CA ASP A 7 -61.10 -79.04 38.11
C ASP A 7 -62.57 -78.59 38.05
N THR A 8 -63.07 -78.42 36.82
CA THR A 8 -63.94 -79.47 36.26
C THR A 8 -64.39 -79.15 34.81
N ASN A 9 -64.20 -80.12 33.97
CA ASN A 9 -64.86 -80.43 32.68
C ASN A 9 -66.31 -80.07 32.60
N THR A 10 -66.70 -79.45 31.42
CA THR A 10 -67.94 -79.86 30.72
C THR A 10 -67.91 -79.32 29.28
N VAL A 11 -67.98 -80.24 28.31
CA VAL A 11 -68.35 -80.03 26.93
C VAL A 11 -69.88 -79.96 26.90
N PRO A 12 -70.52 -79.10 26.17
CA PRO A 12 -71.35 -79.54 25.06
C PRO A 12 -71.40 -78.61 23.81
N ALA A 13 -71.63 -79.32 22.75
CA ALA A 13 -72.46 -79.02 21.56
C ALA A 13 -72.12 -77.88 20.61
N SER A 14 -71.88 -78.34 19.42
CA SER A 14 -71.87 -77.69 18.10
C SER A 14 -73.11 -76.80 17.84
N ALA A 15 -72.79 -75.59 17.32
CA ALA A 15 -73.80 -74.74 16.62
C ALA A 15 -73.17 -74.15 15.31
N PRO A 16 -73.94 -73.82 14.30
CA PRO A 16 -73.52 -73.83 12.89
C PRO A 16 -72.75 -72.65 12.41
N SER A 17 -71.85 -72.91 11.45
CA SER A 17 -71.04 -71.95 10.75
C SER A 17 -71.78 -70.83 10.06
N LYS A 18 -71.51 -69.57 10.44
CA LYS A 18 -71.88 -68.38 9.64
C LYS A 18 -70.86 -68.16 8.49
N PRO A 19 -71.29 -67.71 7.33
CA PRO A 19 -70.40 -67.46 6.17
C PRO A 19 -69.48 -66.28 6.45
N VAL A 20 -68.16 -66.48 6.22
CA VAL A 20 -67.13 -65.48 6.32
C VAL A 20 -67.33 -64.50 5.16
N THR A 21 -67.74 -63.28 5.47
CA THR A 21 -67.65 -62.17 4.54
C THR A 21 -66.20 -61.71 4.38
N PRO A 22 -65.62 -61.56 3.14
CA PRO A 22 -64.22 -61.16 2.93
C PRO A 22 -64.04 -59.70 3.43
N SER A 23 -63.09 -59.54 4.31
CA SER A 23 -62.70 -58.29 4.97
C SER A 23 -62.41 -57.18 3.93
N ARG A 24 -62.94 -55.98 4.12
CA ARG A 24 -62.68 -54.78 3.32
C ARG A 24 -61.21 -54.44 3.16
N ARG A 25 -60.32 -54.97 4.00
CA ARG A 25 -58.82 -54.80 3.93
C ARG A 25 -58.23 -55.48 2.70
N ALA A 26 -58.70 -56.63 2.26
CA ALA A 26 -58.16 -57.33 1.10
C ALA A 26 -58.48 -56.68 -0.23
N ARG A 27 -59.57 -55.92 -0.33
CA ARG A 27 -59.91 -55.14 -1.53
C ARG A 27 -59.05 -53.87 -1.63
N GLY A 28 -58.76 -53.18 -0.52
CA GLY A 28 -57.89 -52.02 -0.49
C GLY A 28 -56.42 -52.36 -0.84
N GLN A 29 -55.92 -53.52 -0.37
CA GLN A 29 -54.56 -53.95 -0.71
C GLN A 29 -54.40 -54.37 -2.19
N ARG A 30 -55.45 -55.00 -2.80
CA ARG A 30 -55.40 -55.32 -4.24
C ARG A 30 -55.59 -54.09 -5.13
N LEU A 31 -56.29 -53.07 -4.69
CA LEU A 31 -56.43 -51.77 -5.37
C LEU A 31 -55.11 -50.98 -5.24
N ALA A 32 -54.49 -50.98 -4.05
CA ALA A 32 -53.18 -50.35 -3.82
C ALA A 32 -52.05 -51.05 -4.61
N LEU A 33 -52.03 -52.38 -4.66
CA LEU A 33 -51.08 -53.15 -5.49
C LEU A 33 -51.35 -52.95 -6.99
N GLY A 34 -52.59 -52.83 -7.43
CA GLY A 34 -52.94 -52.53 -8.83
C GLY A 34 -52.54 -51.12 -9.25
N LEU A 35 -52.75 -50.13 -8.35
CA LEU A 35 -52.28 -48.74 -8.57
C LEU A 35 -50.74 -48.65 -8.56
N ALA A 36 -50.09 -49.33 -7.63
CA ALA A 36 -48.61 -49.40 -7.59
C ALA A 36 -48.06 -50.11 -8.82
N GLY A 37 -48.64 -51.24 -9.24
CA GLY A 37 -48.26 -51.95 -10.47
C GLY A 37 -48.51 -51.13 -11.74
N GLY A 38 -49.62 -50.40 -11.81
CA GLY A 38 -49.94 -49.46 -12.88
C GLY A 38 -48.97 -48.28 -12.95
N LEU A 39 -48.60 -47.74 -11.80
CA LEU A 39 -47.59 -46.67 -11.72
C LEU A 39 -46.21 -47.16 -12.15
N VAL A 40 -45.80 -48.36 -11.71
CA VAL A 40 -44.53 -48.98 -12.15
C VAL A 40 -44.58 -49.31 -13.64
N GLY A 41 -45.71 -49.84 -14.15
CA GLY A 41 -45.90 -50.08 -15.58
C GLY A 41 -45.82 -48.78 -16.40
N LEU A 42 -46.43 -47.69 -15.95
CA LEU A 42 -46.35 -46.39 -16.57
C LEU A 42 -44.93 -45.81 -16.54
N LEU A 43 -44.20 -46.01 -15.46
CA LEU A 43 -42.78 -45.63 -15.36
C LEU A 43 -41.88 -46.43 -16.30
N VAL A 44 -42.12 -47.74 -16.41
CA VAL A 44 -41.37 -48.58 -17.35
C VAL A 44 -41.69 -48.26 -18.81
N ILE A 45 -42.98 -48.06 -19.12
CA ILE A 45 -43.39 -47.66 -20.50
C ILE A 45 -42.87 -46.25 -20.77
N GLY A 46 -42.97 -45.33 -19.82
CA GLY A 46 -42.37 -44.01 -19.94
C GLY A 46 -40.86 -44.04 -20.13
N GLY A 47 -40.16 -44.95 -19.45
CA GLY A 47 -38.72 -45.17 -19.62
C GLY A 47 -38.38 -45.70 -21.02
N ILE A 48 -39.12 -46.69 -21.51
CA ILE A 48 -38.93 -47.24 -22.87
C ILE A 48 -39.25 -46.18 -23.94
N VAL A 49 -40.34 -45.42 -23.79
CA VAL A 49 -40.65 -44.32 -24.72
C VAL A 49 -39.57 -43.26 -24.74
N LEU A 50 -39.05 -42.88 -23.57
CA LEU A 50 -37.98 -41.89 -23.47
C LEU A 50 -36.63 -42.41 -24.08
N THR A 51 -36.34 -43.71 -24.06
CA THR A 51 -35.17 -44.29 -24.73
C THR A 51 -35.33 -44.37 -26.25
N GLN A 52 -36.53 -44.43 -26.76
CA GLN A 52 -36.86 -44.45 -28.20
C GLN A 52 -37.12 -43.05 -28.75
N LEU A 53 -37.17 -42.02 -27.92
CA LEU A 53 -37.46 -40.67 -28.32
C LEU A 53 -36.27 -40.09 -29.08
N ASP A 54 -36.52 -39.51 -30.27
CA ASP A 54 -35.52 -38.70 -30.96
C ASP A 54 -35.33 -37.36 -30.21
N TRP A 55 -34.32 -37.31 -29.37
CA TRP A 55 -33.99 -36.13 -28.54
C TRP A 55 -33.67 -34.91 -29.38
N ASN A 56 -33.28 -35.06 -30.64
CA ASN A 56 -33.03 -33.94 -31.52
C ASN A 56 -34.32 -33.11 -31.78
N ARG A 57 -35.52 -33.68 -31.58
CA ARG A 57 -36.79 -32.93 -31.65
C ARG A 57 -36.96 -32.00 -30.45
N ALA A 58 -36.30 -32.25 -29.35
CA ALA A 58 -36.36 -31.39 -28.15
C ALA A 58 -35.36 -30.20 -28.22
N LYS A 59 -34.41 -30.19 -29.18
CA LYS A 59 -33.42 -29.11 -29.32
C LYS A 59 -34.01 -27.68 -29.35
N PRO A 60 -35.09 -27.41 -30.19
CA PRO A 60 -35.61 -26.03 -30.25
C PRO A 60 -36.12 -25.54 -28.89
N TRP A 61 -36.82 -26.40 -28.16
CA TRP A 61 -37.30 -26.10 -26.80
C TRP A 61 -36.13 -25.90 -25.84
N LEU A 62 -35.12 -26.77 -25.84
CA LEU A 62 -33.94 -26.65 -24.97
C LEU A 62 -33.16 -25.37 -25.26
N ASN A 63 -32.92 -25.09 -26.56
CA ASN A 63 -32.19 -23.87 -26.97
C ASN A 63 -32.93 -22.61 -26.55
N GLN A 64 -34.26 -22.59 -26.68
CA GLN A 64 -35.11 -21.48 -26.25
C GLN A 64 -35.06 -21.31 -24.72
N THR A 65 -35.25 -22.41 -23.96
CA THR A 65 -35.25 -22.38 -22.49
C THR A 65 -33.89 -21.89 -21.93
N LEU A 66 -32.77 -22.37 -22.50
CA LEU A 66 -31.43 -21.92 -22.14
C LEU A 66 -31.19 -20.46 -22.54
N SER A 67 -31.70 -20.05 -23.70
CA SER A 67 -31.59 -18.66 -24.15
C SER A 67 -32.35 -17.70 -23.26
N ASP A 68 -33.60 -18.06 -22.87
CA ASP A 68 -34.44 -17.27 -21.96
C ASP A 68 -33.84 -17.19 -20.54
N ALA A 69 -33.29 -18.30 -20.04
CA ALA A 69 -32.68 -18.36 -18.72
C ALA A 69 -31.36 -17.54 -18.63
N THR A 70 -30.59 -17.47 -19.70
CA THR A 70 -29.30 -16.78 -19.75
C THR A 70 -29.41 -15.37 -20.31
N GLY A 71 -30.53 -15.01 -20.98
CA GLY A 71 -30.62 -13.76 -21.74
C GLY A 71 -29.70 -13.70 -22.96
N ARG A 72 -29.26 -14.87 -23.45
CA ARG A 72 -28.31 -15.03 -24.53
C ARG A 72 -28.78 -16.07 -25.55
N HIS A 73 -28.36 -15.93 -26.77
CA HIS A 73 -28.57 -16.99 -27.74
C HIS A 73 -27.70 -18.18 -27.42
N VAL A 74 -28.30 -19.27 -26.94
CA VAL A 74 -27.66 -20.57 -26.66
C VAL A 74 -28.21 -21.62 -27.63
N ALA A 75 -27.33 -22.35 -28.26
CA ALA A 75 -27.72 -23.41 -29.22
C ALA A 75 -26.87 -24.66 -29.04
N VAL A 76 -27.52 -25.83 -29.09
CA VAL A 76 -26.88 -27.12 -29.30
C VAL A 76 -27.00 -27.41 -30.80
N GLU A 77 -25.88 -27.23 -31.51
CA GLU A 77 -25.83 -27.38 -32.98
C GLU A 77 -25.70 -28.85 -33.41
N GLY A 78 -24.94 -29.66 -32.67
CA GLY A 78 -24.74 -31.09 -32.93
C GLY A 78 -25.82 -31.97 -32.32
N ASP A 79 -25.59 -33.29 -32.28
CA ASP A 79 -26.59 -34.26 -31.81
C ASP A 79 -26.85 -34.15 -30.28
N LEU A 80 -28.14 -34.31 -29.93
CA LEU A 80 -28.62 -34.38 -28.57
C LEU A 80 -29.04 -35.82 -28.26
N SER A 81 -28.46 -36.40 -27.21
CA SER A 81 -28.79 -37.71 -26.70
C SER A 81 -29.10 -37.69 -25.22
N ALA A 82 -29.88 -38.62 -24.72
CA ALA A 82 -30.12 -38.80 -23.31
C ALA A 82 -29.88 -40.24 -22.89
N THR A 83 -29.25 -40.41 -21.75
CA THR A 83 -28.99 -41.70 -21.11
C THR A 83 -29.54 -41.72 -19.72
N TRP A 84 -30.11 -42.86 -19.30
CA TRP A 84 -30.60 -43.06 -17.96
C TRP A 84 -29.48 -43.52 -17.07
N GLN A 85 -29.40 -42.94 -15.87
CA GLN A 85 -28.47 -43.35 -14.84
C GLN A 85 -29.22 -43.67 -13.54
N TRP A 86 -28.97 -44.85 -13.00
CA TRP A 86 -29.43 -45.18 -11.66
C TRP A 86 -28.40 -44.76 -10.63
N PRO A 87 -28.84 -44.14 -9.53
CA PRO A 87 -27.93 -43.75 -8.45
C PRO A 87 -27.15 -44.98 -7.93
N GLN A 88 -25.84 -44.89 -7.83
CA GLN A 88 -25.00 -45.99 -7.41
C GLN A 88 -24.61 -45.94 -5.92
N THR A 89 -24.98 -44.86 -5.20
CA THR A 89 -24.63 -44.64 -3.79
C THR A 89 -25.75 -45.10 -2.88
N LEU A 90 -25.39 -45.91 -1.86
CA LEU A 90 -26.34 -46.50 -0.89
C LEU A 90 -26.91 -45.46 0.12
N ASP A 91 -26.36 -44.24 0.17
CA ASP A 91 -26.70 -43.21 1.15
C ASP A 91 -27.91 -42.36 0.82
N ASP A 92 -28.52 -42.50 -0.37
CA ASP A 92 -29.61 -41.63 -0.84
C ASP A 92 -31.01 -42.07 -0.41
N GLY A 93 -31.15 -43.07 0.47
CA GLY A 93 -32.44 -43.54 0.97
C GLY A 93 -33.45 -43.90 -0.13
N TRP A 94 -34.67 -43.31 -0.15
CA TRP A 94 -35.67 -43.54 -1.17
C TRP A 94 -35.32 -42.91 -2.55
N ARG A 95 -34.41 -41.94 -2.59
CA ARG A 95 -33.92 -41.26 -3.85
C ARG A 95 -33.17 -42.24 -4.77
N ARG A 96 -32.61 -43.35 -4.25
CA ARG A 96 -31.99 -44.42 -5.05
C ARG A 96 -32.95 -45.07 -6.08
N TRP A 97 -34.25 -44.91 -5.88
CA TRP A 97 -35.27 -45.47 -6.76
C TRP A 97 -35.69 -44.49 -7.88
N VAL A 98 -35.17 -43.27 -7.87
CA VAL A 98 -35.47 -42.26 -8.90
C VAL A 98 -34.30 -42.20 -9.89
N PRO A 99 -34.48 -42.59 -11.17
CA PRO A 99 -33.41 -42.49 -12.13
C PRO A 99 -33.05 -41.05 -12.42
N GLY A 100 -31.76 -40.76 -12.62
CA GLY A 100 -31.30 -39.53 -13.21
C GLY A 100 -31.26 -39.61 -14.71
N VAL A 101 -31.27 -38.47 -15.39
CA VAL A 101 -31.11 -38.39 -16.85
C VAL A 101 -29.84 -37.60 -17.12
N THR A 102 -28.95 -38.20 -17.90
CA THR A 102 -27.79 -37.48 -18.42
C THR A 102 -28.06 -37.09 -19.87
N LEU A 103 -28.18 -35.80 -20.12
CA LEU A 103 -28.24 -35.22 -21.45
C LEU A 103 -26.80 -34.98 -21.93
N GLN A 104 -26.52 -35.39 -23.17
CA GLN A 104 -25.28 -35.11 -23.86
C GLN A 104 -25.59 -34.38 -25.17
N GLY A 105 -25.11 -33.12 -25.26
CA GLY A 105 -25.19 -32.32 -26.47
C GLY A 105 -23.80 -32.14 -27.10
N ALA A 106 -23.71 -32.24 -28.40
CA ALA A 106 -22.50 -31.88 -29.14
C ALA A 106 -22.62 -30.45 -29.65
N GLN A 107 -21.46 -29.78 -29.78
CA GLN A 107 -21.33 -28.41 -30.32
C GLN A 107 -22.28 -27.40 -29.62
N LEU A 108 -22.09 -27.25 -28.31
CA LEU A 108 -22.78 -26.20 -27.57
C LEU A 108 -22.15 -24.83 -27.87
N VAL A 109 -22.98 -23.86 -28.25
CA VAL A 109 -22.57 -22.52 -28.60
C VAL A 109 -23.38 -21.48 -27.78
N MET A 110 -22.72 -20.51 -27.22
CA MET A 110 -23.35 -19.36 -26.54
C MET A 110 -22.79 -18.07 -27.13
N GLN A 111 -23.68 -17.20 -27.59
CA GLN A 111 -23.29 -15.91 -28.17
C GLN A 111 -23.04 -14.82 -27.12
N ASP A 112 -22.34 -13.76 -27.53
CA ASP A 112 -22.22 -12.53 -26.75
C ASP A 112 -23.58 -11.84 -26.56
N PRO A 113 -23.75 -10.93 -25.59
CA PRO A 113 -24.94 -10.10 -25.47
C PRO A 113 -25.20 -9.31 -26.75
N ALA A 114 -26.46 -9.06 -27.06
CA ALA A 114 -26.84 -8.21 -28.18
C ALA A 114 -26.16 -6.83 -28.07
N GLY A 115 -25.49 -6.37 -29.12
CA GLY A 115 -24.77 -5.09 -29.14
C GLY A 115 -23.44 -5.05 -28.37
N PHE A 116 -22.91 -6.21 -27.95
CA PHE A 116 -21.57 -6.26 -27.35
C PHE A 116 -20.49 -6.41 -28.42
N ALA A 117 -19.73 -5.36 -28.67
CA ALA A 117 -18.60 -5.35 -29.59
C ALA A 117 -17.30 -5.54 -28.83
N ARG A 118 -16.59 -6.65 -29.05
CA ARG A 118 -15.27 -6.91 -28.42
C ARG A 118 -14.21 -5.98 -28.97
N PRO A 119 -13.28 -5.48 -28.14
CA PRO A 119 -12.12 -4.75 -28.60
C PRO A 119 -11.15 -5.71 -29.29
N GLY A 120 -10.67 -5.35 -30.50
CA GLY A 120 -9.62 -6.06 -31.23
C GLY A 120 -9.91 -6.29 -32.70
N LYS A 121 -8.86 -6.55 -33.51
CA LYS A 121 -8.89 -6.67 -34.98
C LYS A 121 -9.53 -7.95 -35.55
N ALA A 122 -10.01 -8.87 -34.72
CA ALA A 122 -10.73 -10.06 -35.20
C ALA A 122 -12.20 -9.71 -35.40
N ALA A 123 -12.52 -8.94 -36.43
CA ALA A 123 -13.86 -8.61 -36.87
C ALA A 123 -14.55 -9.87 -37.46
N GLY A 124 -15.12 -10.70 -36.59
CA GLY A 124 -16.05 -11.76 -36.91
C GLY A 124 -16.86 -12.09 -35.67
N PRO A 125 -18.13 -12.48 -35.80
CA PRO A 125 -18.93 -12.87 -34.64
C PRO A 125 -18.35 -14.18 -34.05
N ARG A 126 -17.50 -14.06 -33.05
CA ARG A 126 -17.07 -15.22 -32.25
C ARG A 126 -18.06 -15.42 -31.12
N PRO A 127 -18.51 -16.64 -30.86
CA PRO A 127 -19.37 -16.92 -29.72
C PRO A 127 -18.60 -16.61 -28.42
N MET A 128 -19.34 -16.26 -27.37
CA MET A 128 -18.80 -16.09 -26.03
C MET A 128 -18.22 -17.39 -25.49
N ALA A 129 -18.92 -18.49 -25.72
CA ALA A 129 -18.48 -19.82 -25.33
C ALA A 129 -18.87 -20.85 -26.40
N ARG A 130 -17.98 -21.82 -26.61
CA ARG A 130 -18.22 -23.00 -27.42
C ARG A 130 -17.72 -24.20 -26.62
N ALA A 131 -18.40 -25.35 -26.73
CA ALA A 131 -17.90 -26.61 -26.20
C ALA A 131 -18.13 -27.71 -27.22
N GLU A 132 -17.15 -28.60 -27.37
CA GLU A 132 -17.26 -29.74 -28.26
C GLU A 132 -18.38 -30.67 -27.82
N THR A 133 -18.42 -30.99 -26.51
CA THR A 133 -19.50 -31.76 -25.90
C THR A 133 -19.84 -31.19 -24.53
N ALA A 134 -21.13 -31.19 -24.20
CA ALA A 134 -21.67 -30.87 -22.90
C ALA A 134 -22.50 -32.05 -22.38
N ARG A 135 -22.15 -32.56 -21.19
CA ARG A 135 -22.94 -33.60 -20.49
C ARG A 135 -23.55 -32.97 -19.24
N ALA A 136 -24.84 -33.04 -19.09
CA ALA A 136 -25.59 -32.53 -17.96
C ALA A 136 -26.37 -33.65 -17.27
N SER A 137 -25.97 -34.00 -16.05
CA SER A 137 -26.72 -34.97 -15.22
C SER A 137 -27.86 -34.25 -14.48
N LEU A 138 -29.09 -34.54 -14.86
CA LEU A 138 -30.30 -33.88 -14.39
C LEU A 138 -30.99 -34.69 -13.31
N ARG A 139 -31.50 -34.01 -12.29
CA ARG A 139 -32.45 -34.56 -11.31
C ARG A 139 -33.87 -34.34 -11.80
N LEU A 140 -34.66 -35.41 -11.93
CA LEU A 140 -35.99 -35.32 -12.50
C LEU A 140 -37.05 -34.72 -11.55
N LEU A 141 -36.93 -34.93 -10.24
CA LEU A 141 -37.91 -34.44 -9.27
C LEU A 141 -38.02 -32.91 -9.21
N PRO A 142 -36.95 -32.12 -9.25
CA PRO A 142 -37.01 -30.67 -9.30
C PRO A 142 -37.73 -30.10 -10.53
N LEU A 143 -37.79 -30.85 -11.63
CA LEU A 143 -38.55 -30.44 -12.84
C LEU A 143 -40.06 -30.24 -12.55
N LEU A 144 -40.62 -30.97 -11.60
CA LEU A 144 -42.00 -30.78 -11.16
C LEU A 144 -42.23 -29.41 -10.51
N ALA A 145 -41.19 -28.83 -9.94
CA ALA A 145 -41.16 -27.49 -9.37
C ALA A 145 -40.67 -26.43 -10.36
N ARG A 146 -40.50 -26.77 -11.64
CA ARG A 146 -39.91 -25.93 -12.70
C ARG A 146 -38.47 -25.52 -12.42
N GLU A 147 -37.72 -26.36 -11.70
CA GLU A 147 -36.29 -26.20 -11.48
C GLU A 147 -35.54 -27.25 -12.30
N VAL A 148 -34.66 -26.81 -13.20
CA VAL A 148 -33.70 -27.66 -13.90
C VAL A 148 -32.47 -27.78 -13.00
N ALA A 149 -32.45 -28.81 -12.15
CA ALA A 149 -31.31 -29.08 -11.25
C ALA A 149 -30.31 -30.00 -11.93
N ILE A 150 -29.18 -29.44 -12.27
CA ILE A 150 -28.06 -30.14 -12.88
C ILE A 150 -27.08 -30.53 -11.77
N ASP A 151 -26.95 -31.83 -11.50
CA ASP A 151 -26.01 -32.33 -10.50
C ASP A 151 -24.55 -32.15 -10.95
N THR A 152 -24.27 -32.54 -12.20
CA THR A 152 -22.92 -32.37 -12.79
C THR A 152 -23.07 -31.91 -14.22
N LEU A 153 -22.44 -30.78 -14.54
CA LEU A 153 -22.25 -30.28 -15.90
C LEU A 153 -20.78 -30.51 -16.29
N GLU A 154 -20.56 -31.42 -17.22
CA GLU A 154 -19.23 -31.71 -17.77
C GLU A 154 -19.11 -31.09 -19.17
N LEU A 155 -18.10 -30.23 -19.35
CA LEU A 155 -17.77 -29.61 -20.63
C LEU A 155 -16.44 -30.15 -21.15
N THR A 156 -16.42 -30.66 -22.35
CA THR A 156 -15.20 -31.12 -23.02
C THR A 156 -14.84 -30.17 -24.15
N GLY A 157 -13.58 -29.76 -24.21
CA GLY A 157 -13.07 -28.80 -25.18
C GLY A 157 -13.77 -27.42 -25.12
N PRO A 158 -14.16 -26.87 -23.94
CA PRO A 158 -14.76 -25.56 -23.93
C PRO A 158 -13.73 -24.50 -24.34
N ASP A 159 -14.12 -23.62 -25.26
CA ASP A 159 -13.42 -22.38 -25.62
C ASP A 159 -14.29 -21.20 -25.19
N ILE A 160 -13.86 -20.54 -24.13
CA ILE A 160 -14.60 -19.45 -23.47
C ILE A 160 -13.81 -18.15 -23.66
N ALA A 161 -14.47 -17.13 -24.20
CA ALA A 161 -13.87 -15.83 -24.41
C ALA A 161 -14.63 -14.74 -23.62
N LEU A 162 -14.06 -14.33 -22.50
CA LEU A 162 -14.56 -13.28 -21.62
C LEU A 162 -13.95 -11.93 -22.01
N ALA A 163 -14.77 -10.89 -22.03
CA ALA A 163 -14.29 -9.54 -22.35
C ALA A 163 -14.98 -8.49 -21.47
N ARG A 164 -14.19 -7.50 -21.03
CA ARG A 164 -14.65 -6.28 -20.36
C ARG A 164 -14.27 -5.07 -21.21
N LEU A 165 -15.22 -4.18 -21.42
CA LEU A 165 -15.02 -2.95 -22.17
C LEU A 165 -14.51 -1.81 -21.27
N ASN A 166 -14.08 -0.71 -21.90
CA ASN A 166 -13.61 0.49 -21.19
C ASN A 166 -14.70 1.15 -20.33
N ASP A 167 -15.97 0.99 -20.71
CA ASP A 167 -17.14 1.49 -19.96
C ASP A 167 -17.54 0.59 -18.79
N GLY A 168 -16.80 -0.50 -18.54
CA GLY A 168 -17.03 -1.48 -17.48
C GLY A 168 -18.03 -2.58 -17.82
N ARG A 169 -18.75 -2.50 -18.95
CA ARG A 169 -19.63 -3.59 -19.40
C ARG A 169 -18.79 -4.84 -19.70
N ASN A 170 -19.36 -5.99 -19.39
CA ASN A 170 -18.72 -7.29 -19.63
C ASN A 170 -19.70 -8.26 -20.29
N ASN A 171 -19.16 -9.35 -20.87
CA ASN A 171 -19.98 -10.35 -21.55
C ASN A 171 -20.36 -11.56 -20.69
N TRP A 172 -20.00 -11.61 -19.40
CA TRP A 172 -20.33 -12.72 -18.49
C TRP A 172 -21.38 -12.38 -17.43
N THR A 173 -21.90 -11.16 -17.39
CA THR A 173 -23.06 -10.82 -16.57
C THR A 173 -24.32 -11.27 -17.29
N PHE A 174 -25.04 -12.24 -16.75
CA PHE A 174 -26.26 -12.77 -17.31
C PHE A 174 -27.45 -11.99 -16.74
N GLU A 175 -28.19 -11.32 -17.62
CA GLU A 175 -29.43 -10.63 -17.29
C GLU A 175 -30.57 -11.35 -18.00
N PRO A 176 -31.41 -12.16 -17.27
CA PRO A 176 -32.58 -12.78 -17.85
C PRO A 176 -33.48 -11.69 -18.45
N GLN A 177 -33.94 -11.88 -19.70
CA GLN A 177 -34.85 -10.92 -20.32
C GLN A 177 -36.17 -10.83 -19.52
N ARG A 178 -36.39 -9.69 -18.90
CA ARG A 178 -37.67 -9.37 -18.26
C ARG A 178 -38.53 -8.62 -19.24
N ALA A 179 -39.57 -9.24 -19.74
CA ALA A 179 -40.67 -8.51 -20.35
C ALA A 179 -41.41 -7.76 -19.24
N LEU A 180 -41.63 -6.47 -19.41
CA LEU A 180 -42.44 -5.64 -18.51
C LEU A 180 -43.86 -6.25 -18.38
N GLY A 181 -44.19 -6.76 -17.17
CA GLY A 181 -45.54 -7.33 -16.88
C GLY A 181 -45.68 -8.85 -16.92
N ASP A 182 -44.59 -9.60 -17.16
CA ASP A 182 -44.64 -11.07 -17.21
C ASP A 182 -44.56 -11.66 -15.78
N THR A 183 -45.67 -12.18 -15.28
CA THR A 183 -45.82 -12.85 -13.98
C THR A 183 -45.73 -14.36 -14.09
N THR A 184 -45.41 -14.92 -15.27
CA THR A 184 -45.36 -16.39 -15.44
C THR A 184 -44.20 -17.00 -14.64
N PRO A 185 -44.45 -18.10 -13.90
CA PRO A 185 -43.40 -18.79 -13.17
C PRO A 185 -42.37 -19.36 -14.15
N ARG A 186 -41.16 -18.89 -14.09
CA ARG A 186 -40.04 -19.31 -14.99
C ARG A 186 -39.33 -20.54 -14.49
N TRP A 187 -38.71 -21.23 -15.42
CA TRP A 187 -37.74 -22.27 -15.12
C TRP A 187 -36.50 -21.66 -14.48
N THR A 188 -36.11 -22.19 -13.34
CA THR A 188 -34.81 -21.86 -12.70
C THR A 188 -33.82 -22.96 -13.03
N VAL A 189 -32.58 -22.56 -13.34
CA VAL A 189 -31.48 -23.51 -13.60
C VAL A 189 -30.51 -23.44 -12.42
N SER A 190 -30.27 -24.59 -11.79
CA SER A 190 -29.27 -24.73 -10.74
C SER A 190 -28.19 -25.77 -11.18
N ILE A 191 -26.93 -25.45 -10.97
CA ILE A 191 -25.80 -26.33 -11.29
C ILE A 191 -25.02 -26.56 -9.99
N ASP A 192 -24.95 -27.82 -9.55
CA ASP A 192 -24.24 -28.15 -8.31
C ASP A 192 -22.74 -28.31 -8.56
N ARG A 193 -22.35 -28.85 -9.71
CA ARG A 193 -20.96 -29.19 -10.02
C ARG A 193 -20.64 -28.92 -11.49
N LEU A 194 -19.54 -28.20 -11.73
CA LEU A 194 -19.01 -27.94 -13.08
C LEU A 194 -17.64 -28.64 -13.24
N VAL A 195 -17.50 -29.48 -14.24
CA VAL A 195 -16.25 -30.17 -14.62
C VAL A 195 -15.82 -29.70 -16.00
N VAL A 196 -14.57 -29.28 -16.14
CA VAL A 196 -14.02 -28.79 -17.40
C VAL A 196 -12.84 -29.69 -17.82
N ARG A 197 -12.88 -30.21 -19.03
CA ARG A 197 -11.80 -31.02 -19.63
C ARG A 197 -11.27 -30.34 -20.88
N LYS A 198 -9.94 -30.22 -21.03
CA LYS A 198 -9.26 -29.60 -22.19
C LYS A 198 -9.82 -28.22 -22.54
N GLY A 199 -10.06 -27.40 -21.54
CA GLY A 199 -10.66 -26.07 -21.70
C GLY A 199 -9.65 -25.03 -22.16
N GLN A 200 -10.14 -24.06 -22.95
CA GLN A 200 -9.45 -22.83 -23.26
C GLN A 200 -10.28 -21.65 -22.73
N LEU A 201 -9.62 -20.76 -22.02
CA LEU A 201 -10.24 -19.53 -21.51
C LEU A 201 -9.44 -18.33 -21.99
N ALA A 202 -10.06 -17.44 -22.73
CA ALA A 202 -9.51 -16.14 -23.07
C ALA A 202 -10.20 -15.06 -22.24
N TYR A 203 -9.42 -14.14 -21.68
CA TYR A 203 -9.92 -12.98 -20.92
C TYR A 203 -9.29 -11.70 -21.44
N ALA A 204 -10.10 -10.72 -21.80
CA ALA A 204 -9.67 -9.41 -22.23
C ALA A 204 -10.32 -8.30 -21.39
N ASP A 205 -9.51 -7.40 -20.82
CA ASP A 205 -9.97 -6.21 -20.08
C ASP A 205 -9.38 -4.97 -20.77
N ALA A 206 -10.22 -4.26 -21.52
CA ALA A 206 -9.79 -3.09 -22.28
C ALA A 206 -9.37 -1.91 -21.36
N GLY A 207 -9.99 -1.76 -20.19
CA GLY A 207 -9.67 -0.69 -19.23
C GLY A 207 -8.32 -0.85 -18.56
N ARG A 208 -7.78 -2.08 -18.52
CA ARG A 208 -6.47 -2.40 -17.94
C ARG A 208 -5.42 -2.80 -18.97
N ASP A 209 -5.77 -2.83 -20.25
CA ASP A 209 -4.92 -3.37 -21.33
C ASP A 209 -4.40 -4.78 -20.99
N LEU A 210 -5.31 -5.63 -20.47
CA LEU A 210 -5.02 -7.00 -20.04
C LEU A 210 -5.63 -8.00 -21.02
N ASN A 211 -4.79 -8.91 -21.54
CA ASN A 211 -5.20 -10.02 -22.38
C ASN A 211 -4.57 -11.30 -21.83
N LEU A 212 -5.40 -12.26 -21.45
CA LEU A 212 -4.98 -13.54 -20.89
C LEU A 212 -5.57 -14.70 -21.69
N SER A 213 -4.83 -15.76 -21.83
CA SER A 213 -5.28 -17.07 -22.31
C SER A 213 -4.86 -18.13 -21.33
N ALA A 214 -5.79 -18.98 -20.90
CA ALA A 214 -5.51 -20.10 -20.02
C ALA A 214 -5.91 -21.41 -20.67
N HIS A 215 -5.06 -22.43 -20.57
CA HIS A 215 -5.40 -23.81 -20.84
C HIS A 215 -5.74 -24.48 -19.52
N ILE A 216 -6.86 -25.18 -19.48
CA ILE A 216 -7.39 -25.80 -18.26
C ILE A 216 -7.57 -27.29 -18.56
N ASP A 217 -6.97 -28.14 -17.74
CA ASP A 217 -7.12 -29.59 -17.87
C ASP A 217 -7.36 -30.24 -16.50
N THR A 218 -8.13 -31.33 -16.51
CA THR A 218 -8.39 -32.09 -15.29
C THR A 218 -7.18 -32.94 -14.94
N ILE A 219 -6.76 -32.92 -13.70
CA ILE A 219 -5.75 -33.83 -13.17
C ILE A 219 -6.46 -35.17 -12.96
N ASN A 220 -6.14 -36.19 -13.82
CA ASN A 220 -6.60 -37.54 -13.57
C ASN A 220 -5.79 -38.14 -12.43
N GLU A 221 -6.36 -38.12 -11.23
CA GLU A 221 -5.84 -38.86 -10.08
C GLU A 221 -6.17 -40.35 -10.25
N ALA A 222 -5.42 -41.05 -11.10
CA ALA A 222 -5.39 -42.50 -11.17
C ALA A 222 -3.94 -42.97 -11.32
N ALA A 223 -3.08 -42.60 -10.40
CA ALA A 223 -1.86 -43.33 -10.06
C ALA A 223 -1.51 -43.01 -8.62
N PRO A 224 -1.38 -44.02 -7.72
CA PRO A 224 -0.77 -43.81 -6.43
C PRO A 224 0.66 -43.34 -6.69
N ALA A 225 1.04 -42.23 -6.06
CA ALA A 225 2.40 -41.72 -6.09
C ALA A 225 3.35 -42.82 -5.63
N THR A 226 4.18 -43.31 -6.52
CA THR A 226 5.37 -44.08 -6.18
C THR A 226 6.28 -43.10 -5.46
N GLU A 227 6.36 -43.22 -4.14
CA GLU A 227 7.31 -42.51 -3.29
C GLU A 227 8.72 -42.86 -3.77
N THR A 228 9.36 -41.90 -4.43
CA THR A 228 10.80 -41.94 -4.61
C THR A 228 11.40 -41.38 -3.32
N GLU A 229 11.86 -42.30 -2.47
CA GLU A 229 12.64 -41.99 -1.27
C GLU A 229 13.89 -41.19 -1.66
N GLY A 230 13.91 -39.90 -1.30
CA GLY A 230 15.12 -39.12 -1.17
C GLY A 230 15.56 -39.13 0.31
N PRO A 231 16.89 -39.08 0.60
CA PRO A 231 17.42 -39.38 1.92
C PRO A 231 16.95 -38.42 3.00
N ALA A 232 16.41 -39.00 4.08
CA ALA A 232 15.94 -38.33 5.28
C ALA A 232 17.09 -37.64 6.03
N MET A 233 16.94 -36.36 6.34
CA MET A 233 17.68 -35.68 7.39
C MET A 233 16.92 -35.77 8.73
N PRO A 234 17.59 -35.94 9.87
CA PRO A 234 16.93 -36.24 11.14
C PRO A 234 16.20 -35.01 11.71
N ALA A 235 14.93 -35.23 12.04
CA ALA A 235 14.11 -34.25 12.76
C ALA A 235 14.44 -34.30 14.26
N SER A 236 14.83 -33.17 14.82
CA SER A 236 14.83 -32.95 16.26
C SER A 236 13.42 -32.69 16.76
N ALA A 237 12.97 -33.61 17.62
CA ALA A 237 11.70 -33.52 18.33
C ALA A 237 11.73 -32.41 19.37
N THR A 238 10.70 -31.56 19.37
CA THR A 238 9.99 -31.10 20.59
C THR A 238 8.82 -30.19 20.20
N ALA A 239 7.66 -30.58 20.62
CA ALA A 239 6.53 -29.81 21.11
C ALA A 239 5.19 -30.34 20.58
N SER A 240 4.50 -30.94 21.47
CA SER A 240 3.12 -31.42 21.38
C SER A 240 2.15 -30.24 21.12
N SER A 241 1.41 -30.30 20.02
CA SER A 241 0.08 -29.71 19.94
C SER A 241 -0.79 -30.67 19.14
N THR A 242 -1.79 -31.22 19.80
CA THR A 242 -2.87 -32.03 19.24
C THR A 242 -3.75 -31.19 18.32
N ALA A 243 -3.30 -30.96 17.09
CA ALA A 243 -4.17 -30.56 15.99
C ALA A 243 -4.24 -31.75 15.03
N SER A 244 -5.45 -32.27 14.79
CA SER A 244 -5.69 -33.25 13.73
C SER A 244 -5.00 -32.79 12.46
N PRO A 245 -4.30 -33.69 11.73
CA PRO A 245 -3.68 -33.33 10.48
C PRO A 245 -4.80 -32.86 9.52
N ALA A 246 -4.81 -31.58 9.16
CA ALA A 246 -5.68 -31.07 8.12
C ALA A 246 -5.40 -31.91 6.86
N ALA A 247 -6.45 -32.53 6.31
CA ALA A 247 -6.32 -33.32 5.08
C ALA A 247 -5.63 -32.46 4.01
N ALA A 248 -4.65 -33.06 3.32
CA ALA A 248 -3.92 -32.37 2.26
C ALA A 248 -4.91 -31.82 1.20
N PRO A 249 -4.68 -30.60 0.67
CA PRO A 249 -5.59 -30.02 -0.31
C PRO A 249 -5.65 -30.87 -1.57
N VAL A 250 -6.85 -31.26 -1.99
CA VAL A 250 -7.07 -32.06 -3.20
C VAL A 250 -7.21 -31.12 -4.40
N TYR A 251 -6.26 -31.19 -5.32
CA TYR A 251 -6.31 -30.46 -6.58
C TYR A 251 -6.87 -31.34 -7.68
N GLY A 252 -7.81 -30.82 -8.47
CA GLY A 252 -8.43 -31.59 -9.57
C GLY A 252 -8.24 -30.95 -10.95
N VAL A 253 -7.73 -29.72 -11.01
CA VAL A 253 -7.53 -28.97 -12.24
C VAL A 253 -6.13 -28.38 -12.26
N ARG A 254 -5.44 -28.51 -13.40
CA ARG A 254 -4.22 -27.77 -13.73
C ARG A 254 -4.57 -26.70 -14.77
N PHE A 255 -3.91 -25.57 -14.67
CA PHE A 255 -4.03 -24.51 -15.67
C PHE A 255 -2.67 -23.88 -15.98
N ASP A 256 -2.50 -23.53 -17.26
CA ASP A 256 -1.37 -22.75 -17.77
C ASP A 256 -1.91 -21.43 -18.30
N LEU A 257 -1.30 -20.32 -17.85
CA LEU A 257 -1.73 -18.97 -18.16
C LEU A 257 -0.67 -18.26 -19.00
N LYS A 258 -1.08 -17.61 -20.10
CA LYS A 258 -0.23 -16.75 -20.93
C LYS A 258 -0.99 -15.49 -21.32
N GLY A 259 -0.26 -14.37 -21.47
CA GLY A 259 -0.92 -13.15 -21.89
C GLY A 259 -0.05 -11.90 -21.82
N THR A 260 -0.72 -10.76 -21.77
CA THR A 260 -0.07 -9.44 -21.66
C THR A 260 -0.85 -8.51 -20.74
N LEU A 261 -0.12 -7.67 -19.98
CA LEU A 261 -0.65 -6.53 -19.27
C LEU A 261 0.09 -5.29 -19.78
N GLY A 262 -0.57 -4.48 -20.59
CA GLY A 262 0.10 -3.46 -21.36
C GLY A 262 1.21 -4.06 -22.22
N LYS A 263 2.46 -3.64 -21.99
CA LYS A 263 3.64 -4.19 -22.71
C LYS A 263 4.28 -5.39 -22.03
N ALA A 264 3.90 -5.71 -20.79
CA ALA A 264 4.48 -6.81 -20.03
C ALA A 264 3.84 -8.14 -20.39
N ARG A 265 4.66 -9.16 -20.68
CA ARG A 265 4.19 -10.54 -20.87
C ARG A 265 3.85 -11.14 -19.51
N ILE A 266 2.75 -11.87 -19.47
CA ILE A 266 2.31 -12.65 -18.31
C ILE A 266 2.44 -14.12 -18.68
N GLU A 267 3.06 -14.90 -17.81
CA GLU A 267 3.11 -16.35 -17.86
C GLU A 267 2.87 -16.89 -16.45
N GLY A 268 2.17 -18.01 -16.35
CA GLY A 268 1.92 -18.63 -15.08
C GLY A 268 1.37 -20.03 -15.23
N GLU A 269 1.46 -20.79 -14.15
CA GLU A 269 0.94 -22.14 -14.05
C GLU A 269 0.36 -22.37 -12.66
N GLY A 270 -0.59 -23.28 -12.56
CA GLY A 270 -1.18 -23.55 -11.26
C GLY A 270 -2.08 -24.78 -11.23
N LYS A 271 -2.58 -25.01 -10.02
CA LYS A 271 -3.53 -26.07 -9.70
C LYS A 271 -4.68 -25.47 -8.89
N ALA A 272 -5.86 -26.03 -9.07
CA ALA A 272 -7.05 -25.61 -8.36
C ALA A 272 -7.91 -26.82 -7.98
N GLY A 273 -8.91 -26.63 -7.13
CA GLY A 273 -9.82 -27.68 -6.69
C GLY A 273 -10.49 -28.41 -7.85
N PRO A 274 -10.93 -29.65 -7.67
CA PRO A 274 -11.42 -30.51 -8.75
C PRO A 274 -12.77 -30.06 -9.33
N VAL A 275 -13.55 -29.31 -8.58
CA VAL A 275 -14.92 -28.99 -8.88
C VAL A 275 -15.30 -27.61 -8.41
N LEU A 276 -15.89 -26.81 -9.29
CA LEU A 276 -16.49 -25.56 -8.91
C LEU A 276 -17.97 -25.80 -8.55
N SER A 277 -18.32 -25.76 -7.24
CA SER A 277 -19.71 -25.79 -6.82
C SER A 277 -20.31 -24.41 -6.98
N LEU A 278 -21.31 -24.28 -7.87
CA LEU A 278 -22.01 -23.01 -8.11
C LEU A 278 -23.19 -22.77 -7.13
N ARG A 279 -23.64 -23.83 -6.44
CA ARG A 279 -24.78 -23.78 -5.52
C ARG A 279 -24.38 -23.47 -4.08
N ASN A 280 -23.29 -24.05 -3.59
CA ASN A 280 -22.79 -23.80 -2.25
C ASN A 280 -21.94 -22.53 -2.26
N LYS A 281 -22.38 -21.51 -1.52
CA LYS A 281 -21.67 -20.22 -1.42
C LYS A 281 -20.33 -20.31 -0.68
N GLU A 282 -20.13 -21.36 0.11
CA GLU A 282 -18.91 -21.58 0.88
C GLU A 282 -18.32 -22.95 0.54
N VAL A 283 -17.31 -22.96 -0.28
CA VAL A 283 -16.56 -24.17 -0.68
C VAL A 283 -15.09 -23.91 -0.39
N ASN A 284 -14.45 -24.83 0.31
CA ASN A 284 -13.00 -24.78 0.47
C ASN A 284 -12.32 -25.15 -0.86
N TYR A 285 -12.16 -24.16 -1.74
CA TYR A 285 -11.57 -24.33 -3.06
C TYR A 285 -10.06 -24.06 -2.97
N PRO A 286 -9.21 -25.08 -2.96
CA PRO A 286 -7.78 -24.89 -2.88
C PRO A 286 -7.26 -24.30 -4.19
N LEU A 287 -6.30 -23.39 -4.06
CA LEU A 287 -5.65 -22.71 -5.17
C LEU A 287 -4.15 -22.64 -4.90
N GLN A 288 -3.35 -23.04 -5.89
CA GLN A 288 -1.90 -22.91 -5.89
C GLN A 288 -1.47 -22.45 -7.27
N PHE A 289 -0.79 -21.33 -7.38
CA PHE A 289 -0.25 -20.90 -8.67
C PHE A 289 1.00 -20.05 -8.51
N THR A 290 1.80 -20.05 -9.57
CA THR A 290 2.90 -19.13 -9.78
C THR A 290 2.65 -18.33 -11.05
N ALA A 291 2.98 -17.06 -11.03
CA ALA A 291 2.87 -16.22 -12.22
C ALA A 291 4.00 -15.20 -12.27
N ARG A 292 4.37 -14.83 -13.49
CA ARG A 292 5.32 -13.76 -13.79
C ARG A 292 4.68 -12.74 -14.71
N ALA A 293 4.84 -11.45 -14.40
CA ALA A 293 4.37 -10.35 -15.23
C ALA A 293 5.46 -9.29 -15.34
N GLY A 294 6.22 -9.30 -16.43
CA GLY A 294 7.40 -8.45 -16.58
C GLY A 294 8.45 -8.74 -15.49
N SER A 295 8.73 -7.75 -14.63
CA SER A 295 9.66 -7.89 -13.50
C SER A 295 9.01 -8.50 -12.24
N LEU A 296 7.67 -8.62 -12.22
CA LEU A 296 6.93 -9.13 -11.06
C LEU A 296 6.81 -10.65 -11.14
N GLU A 297 7.13 -11.32 -10.04
CA GLU A 297 6.91 -12.73 -9.79
C GLU A 297 5.98 -12.89 -8.58
N THR A 298 5.00 -13.77 -8.68
CA THR A 298 4.11 -14.09 -7.57
C THR A 298 3.98 -15.61 -7.41
N ALA A 299 3.91 -16.05 -6.16
CA ALA A 299 3.48 -17.39 -5.79
C ALA A 299 2.34 -17.26 -4.78
N VAL A 300 1.28 -18.01 -5.02
CA VAL A 300 0.05 -17.97 -4.21
C VAL A 300 -0.35 -19.39 -3.87
N GLU A 301 -0.70 -19.63 -2.61
CA GLU A 301 -1.21 -20.91 -2.12
C GLU A 301 -2.24 -20.67 -1.02
N GLY A 302 -3.36 -21.39 -1.04
CA GLY A 302 -4.37 -21.31 0.00
C GLY A 302 -5.77 -21.71 -0.45
N ILE A 303 -6.76 -21.09 0.15
CA ILE A 303 -8.18 -21.44 -0.02
C ILE A 303 -8.97 -20.22 -0.46
N LEU A 304 -9.93 -20.46 -1.34
CA LEU A 304 -10.91 -19.50 -1.80
C LEU A 304 -12.30 -20.04 -1.45
N ALA A 305 -12.97 -19.45 -0.46
CA ALA A 305 -14.28 -19.94 0.01
C ALA A 305 -15.40 -19.69 -1.00
N ASN A 306 -15.30 -18.62 -1.79
CA ASN A 306 -16.28 -18.30 -2.84
C ASN A 306 -15.55 -17.92 -4.13
N PRO A 307 -15.15 -18.89 -4.95
CA PRO A 307 -14.39 -18.63 -6.17
C PRO A 307 -15.18 -17.80 -7.20
N GLY A 308 -16.49 -17.98 -7.31
CA GLY A 308 -17.32 -17.23 -8.25
C GLY A 308 -17.42 -15.74 -7.94
N ALA A 309 -17.34 -15.36 -6.68
CA ALA A 309 -17.36 -13.97 -6.21
C ALA A 309 -15.99 -13.42 -5.85
N LEU A 310 -14.91 -14.21 -5.99
CA LEU A 310 -13.55 -13.86 -5.54
C LEU A 310 -13.54 -13.33 -4.09
N SER A 311 -14.27 -14.00 -3.20
CA SER A 311 -14.42 -13.63 -1.79
C SER A 311 -14.11 -14.80 -0.87
N GLY A 312 -13.86 -14.51 0.41
CA GLY A 312 -13.42 -15.50 1.38
C GLY A 312 -12.04 -16.08 1.05
N MET A 313 -11.12 -15.20 0.59
CA MET A 313 -9.73 -15.57 0.33
C MET A 313 -8.98 -15.75 1.65
N ASP A 314 -8.18 -16.78 1.70
CA ASP A 314 -7.16 -17.02 2.71
C ASP A 314 -5.94 -17.63 2.04
N LEU A 315 -5.04 -16.76 1.62
CA LEU A 315 -3.95 -17.09 0.70
C LEU A 315 -2.60 -16.68 1.31
N GLN A 316 -1.64 -17.58 1.27
CA GLN A 316 -0.24 -17.23 1.42
C GLN A 316 0.24 -16.64 0.09
N VAL A 317 0.75 -15.43 0.12
CA VAL A 317 1.19 -14.71 -1.08
C VAL A 317 2.65 -14.34 -0.94
N MET A 318 3.45 -14.70 -1.93
CA MET A 318 4.81 -14.21 -2.12
C MET A 318 4.83 -13.31 -3.36
N LEU A 319 5.38 -12.11 -3.21
CA LEU A 319 5.57 -11.15 -4.29
C LEU A 319 7.05 -10.78 -4.36
N LYS A 320 7.58 -10.70 -5.58
CA LYS A 320 8.95 -10.28 -5.86
C LYS A 320 8.95 -9.43 -7.13
N GLY A 321 9.74 -8.35 -7.16
CA GLY A 321 9.79 -7.47 -8.32
C GLY A 321 10.94 -6.49 -8.29
N ALA A 322 11.16 -5.79 -9.42
CA ALA A 322 12.21 -4.81 -9.55
C ALA A 322 11.89 -3.50 -8.80
N SER A 323 10.61 -3.14 -8.69
CA SER A 323 10.14 -1.96 -7.94
C SER A 323 8.73 -2.17 -7.41
N MET A 324 8.43 -1.65 -6.21
CA MET A 324 7.07 -1.67 -5.68
C MET A 324 6.09 -0.83 -6.52
N ALA A 325 6.58 0.18 -7.26
CA ALA A 325 5.77 0.99 -8.16
C ALA A 325 5.17 0.15 -9.32
N ASP A 326 5.78 -0.98 -9.68
CA ASP A 326 5.30 -1.87 -10.74
C ASP A 326 3.97 -2.56 -10.36
N LEU A 327 3.69 -2.67 -9.05
CA LEU A 327 2.43 -3.21 -8.54
C LEU A 327 1.21 -2.35 -8.91
N TYR A 328 1.41 -1.06 -9.25
CA TYR A 328 0.31 -0.17 -9.63
C TYR A 328 -0.51 -0.68 -10.83
N ALA A 329 0.16 -1.22 -11.83
CA ALA A 329 -0.50 -1.72 -13.03
C ALA A 329 -1.46 -2.90 -12.72
N LEU A 330 -1.14 -3.74 -11.74
CA LEU A 330 -1.93 -4.91 -11.33
C LEU A 330 -2.99 -4.56 -10.29
N THR A 331 -2.63 -3.75 -9.29
CA THR A 331 -3.44 -3.56 -8.07
C THR A 331 -4.11 -2.19 -7.97
N GLY A 332 -3.62 -1.19 -8.71
CA GLY A 332 -4.01 0.20 -8.54
C GLY A 332 -3.42 0.88 -7.28
N LEU A 333 -2.55 0.19 -6.53
CA LEU A 333 -1.91 0.72 -5.33
C LEU A 333 -0.77 1.68 -5.72
N VAL A 334 -0.82 2.88 -5.18
CA VAL A 334 0.25 3.88 -5.36
C VAL A 334 1.34 3.61 -4.33
N LEU A 335 2.41 2.95 -4.77
CA LEU A 335 3.58 2.64 -3.98
C LEU A 335 4.81 3.37 -4.53
N PRO A 336 5.84 3.63 -3.71
CA PRO A 336 7.04 4.33 -4.14
C PRO A 336 7.84 3.53 -5.17
N ASN A 337 8.63 4.24 -5.97
CA ASN A 337 9.61 3.62 -6.86
C ASN A 337 10.83 3.20 -6.02
N THR A 338 10.93 1.91 -5.74
CA THR A 338 11.95 1.33 -4.86
C THR A 338 12.96 0.50 -5.66
N PRO A 339 14.08 0.11 -5.06
CA PRO A 339 14.87 -1.02 -5.54
C PRO A 339 14.06 -2.32 -5.54
N ALA A 340 14.69 -3.40 -5.99
CA ALA A 340 14.09 -4.73 -5.99
C ALA A 340 13.56 -5.10 -4.59
N PHE A 341 12.37 -5.70 -4.59
CA PHE A 341 11.67 -6.08 -3.37
C PHE A 341 11.22 -7.53 -3.40
N GLN A 342 11.07 -8.09 -2.22
CA GLN A 342 10.43 -9.38 -1.99
C GLN A 342 9.59 -9.29 -0.72
N THR A 343 8.38 -9.85 -0.75
CA THR A 343 7.51 -9.90 0.41
C THR A 343 6.73 -11.20 0.46
N ARG A 344 6.46 -11.71 1.67
CA ARG A 344 5.61 -12.86 1.95
C ARG A 344 4.65 -12.52 3.06
N GLY A 345 3.39 -12.88 2.92
CA GLY A 345 2.37 -12.65 3.94
C GLY A 345 1.06 -13.35 3.62
N ARG A 346 0.11 -13.27 4.54
CA ARG A 346 -1.23 -13.86 4.42
C ARG A 346 -2.22 -12.83 3.91
N LEU A 347 -2.81 -13.08 2.75
CA LEU A 347 -3.82 -12.23 2.12
C LEU A 347 -5.20 -12.80 2.40
N GLN A 348 -6.03 -12.03 3.09
CA GLN A 348 -7.41 -12.41 3.43
C GLN A 348 -8.39 -11.36 2.93
N GLY A 349 -9.62 -11.79 2.55
CA GLY A 349 -10.68 -10.86 2.19
C GLY A 349 -11.38 -11.17 0.87
N SER A 350 -11.65 -10.12 0.09
CA SER A 350 -12.40 -10.18 -1.16
C SER A 350 -11.78 -9.27 -2.21
N LEU A 351 -11.71 -9.76 -3.45
CA LEU A 351 -11.26 -8.99 -4.63
C LEU A 351 -12.42 -8.61 -5.56
N GLN A 352 -13.65 -8.58 -5.06
CA GLN A 352 -14.81 -8.20 -5.87
C GLN A 352 -14.58 -6.83 -6.54
N PRO A 353 -14.78 -6.72 -7.86
CA PRO A 353 -14.61 -5.46 -8.57
C PRO A 353 -15.48 -4.34 -7.96
N GLY A 354 -14.87 -3.19 -7.66
CA GLY A 354 -15.54 -2.05 -7.04
C GLY A 354 -15.87 -2.18 -5.55
N ARG A 355 -15.68 -3.35 -4.95
CA ARG A 355 -15.90 -3.62 -3.52
C ARG A 355 -14.79 -4.47 -2.90
N ALA A 356 -13.58 -4.40 -3.44
CA ALA A 356 -12.46 -5.15 -2.92
C ALA A 356 -12.12 -4.67 -1.50
N VAL A 357 -12.04 -5.62 -0.56
CA VAL A 357 -11.57 -5.40 0.81
C VAL A 357 -10.62 -6.54 1.13
N TRP A 358 -9.38 -6.22 1.37
CA TRP A 358 -8.39 -7.23 1.73
C TRP A 358 -7.42 -6.75 2.81
N ASP A 359 -6.98 -7.72 3.59
CA ASP A 359 -5.95 -7.58 4.61
C ASP A 359 -4.72 -8.40 4.20
N TYR A 360 -3.55 -7.76 4.12
CA TYR A 360 -2.26 -8.42 3.96
C TYR A 360 -1.57 -8.45 5.31
N ARG A 361 -1.66 -9.58 5.99
CA ARG A 361 -1.30 -9.75 7.40
C ARG A 361 0.06 -10.39 7.57
N ASP A 362 0.73 -9.98 8.65
CA ASP A 362 1.99 -10.54 9.12
C ASP A 362 3.02 -10.65 8.00
N PHE A 363 2.98 -9.66 7.08
CA PHE A 363 3.91 -9.69 5.99
C PHE A 363 5.33 -9.41 6.49
N THR A 364 6.25 -10.14 5.90
CA THR A 364 7.69 -9.94 6.04
C THR A 364 8.29 -9.75 4.67
N GLY A 365 9.28 -8.88 4.55
CA GLY A 365 9.89 -8.64 3.26
C GLY A 365 11.15 -7.81 3.34
N THR A 366 11.74 -7.61 2.17
CA THR A 366 12.89 -6.76 1.96
C THR A 366 12.65 -5.83 0.78
N VAL A 367 13.20 -4.62 0.87
CA VAL A 367 13.25 -3.65 -0.22
C VAL A 367 14.68 -3.15 -0.30
N GLY A 368 15.38 -3.46 -1.38
CA GLY A 368 16.81 -3.22 -1.44
C GLY A 368 17.55 -3.95 -0.31
N GLN A 369 18.11 -3.18 0.61
CA GLN A 369 18.78 -3.70 1.82
C GLN A 369 18.01 -3.41 3.11
N SER A 370 16.78 -2.92 2.99
CA SER A 370 15.88 -2.64 4.10
C SER A 370 14.95 -3.82 4.37
N ASP A 371 14.69 -4.13 5.64
CA ASP A 371 13.67 -5.08 6.05
C ASP A 371 12.34 -4.37 6.28
N LEU A 372 11.22 -5.03 5.95
CA LEU A 372 9.87 -4.53 6.18
C LEU A 372 8.99 -5.64 6.77
N HIS A 373 8.20 -5.26 7.78
CA HIS A 373 7.23 -6.14 8.43
C HIS A 373 5.94 -5.35 8.68
N GLY A 374 4.81 -6.01 8.73
CA GLY A 374 3.59 -5.30 9.12
C GLY A 374 2.30 -5.90 8.64
N ASN A 375 1.28 -5.05 8.70
CA ASN A 375 -0.08 -5.38 8.30
C ASN A 375 -0.64 -4.24 7.46
N LEU A 376 -1.23 -4.58 6.33
CA LEU A 376 -1.85 -3.63 5.42
C LEU A 376 -3.30 -4.03 5.17
N ARG A 377 -4.19 -3.06 5.10
CA ARG A 377 -5.59 -3.22 4.73
C ARG A 377 -5.92 -2.26 3.61
N PHE A 378 -6.57 -2.77 2.60
CA PHE A 378 -7.09 -1.96 1.49
C PHE A 378 -8.60 -2.12 1.39
N VAL A 379 -9.28 -1.00 1.19
CA VAL A 379 -10.72 -0.94 0.95
C VAL A 379 -10.93 -0.15 -0.34
N SER A 380 -11.46 -0.79 -1.37
CA SER A 380 -11.89 -0.08 -2.57
C SER A 380 -13.19 0.68 -2.29
N GLY A 381 -13.40 1.79 -2.94
CA GLY A 381 -14.62 2.59 -2.78
C GLY A 381 -14.59 3.88 -3.56
N ALA A 382 -15.75 4.57 -3.59
CA ALA A 382 -15.88 5.89 -4.17
C ALA A 382 -15.69 6.96 -3.06
N PRO A 383 -15.00 8.10 -3.33
CA PRO A 383 -14.41 8.45 -4.61
C PRO A 383 -13.06 7.77 -4.91
N ARG A 384 -12.41 7.19 -3.90
CA ARG A 384 -11.07 6.56 -4.01
C ARG A 384 -10.93 5.38 -3.07
N GLY A 385 -10.04 4.43 -3.40
CA GLY A 385 -9.64 3.37 -2.49
C GLY A 385 -8.77 3.91 -1.35
N LYS A 386 -8.83 3.24 -0.18
CA LYS A 386 -8.04 3.60 1.00
C LYS A 386 -7.09 2.47 1.39
N LEU A 387 -5.79 2.77 1.48
CA LEU A 387 -4.78 1.90 2.05
C LEU A 387 -4.51 2.32 3.49
N SER A 388 -4.58 1.39 4.44
CA SER A 388 -4.31 1.64 5.86
C SER A 388 -3.45 0.53 6.45
N GLY A 389 -2.78 0.82 7.57
CA GLY A 389 -2.02 -0.21 8.27
C GLY A 389 -0.80 0.28 9.03
N SER A 390 0.05 -0.67 9.39
CA SER A 390 1.31 -0.41 10.07
C SER A 390 2.45 -1.18 9.43
N VAL A 391 3.59 -0.50 9.29
CA VAL A 391 4.81 -1.06 8.73
C VAL A 391 5.96 -0.77 9.69
N THR A 392 6.76 -1.76 9.98
CA THR A 392 7.93 -1.66 10.85
C THR A 392 9.20 -2.10 10.11
N SER A 393 10.34 -1.51 10.47
CA SER A 393 11.65 -1.88 9.95
C SER A 393 12.69 -1.82 11.07
N ARG A 394 13.54 -2.80 11.18
CA ARG A 394 14.69 -2.77 12.09
C ARG A 394 15.83 -1.95 11.48
N GLN A 395 16.05 -2.12 10.18
CA GLN A 395 17.05 -1.39 9.43
C GLN A 395 16.47 -0.89 8.10
N LEU A 396 16.30 0.42 8.01
CA LEU A 396 15.82 1.10 6.81
C LEU A 396 16.95 1.90 6.18
N ARG A 397 17.22 1.71 4.90
CA ARG A 397 18.04 2.64 4.12
C ARG A 397 17.14 3.63 3.42
N LEU A 398 17.36 4.92 3.66
CA LEU A 398 16.51 5.96 3.08
C LEU A 398 16.53 5.94 1.54
N ALA A 399 17.65 5.52 0.94
CA ALA A 399 17.74 5.33 -0.51
C ALA A 399 16.79 4.25 -1.06
N ASP A 400 16.37 3.27 -0.25
CA ASP A 400 15.49 2.18 -0.66
C ASP A 400 14.01 2.63 -0.72
N LEU A 401 13.67 3.76 -0.10
CA LEU A 401 12.31 4.34 -0.20
C LEU A 401 12.07 5.09 -1.52
N GLY A 402 13.10 5.21 -2.36
CA GLY A 402 13.04 5.95 -3.60
C GLY A 402 12.86 7.46 -3.42
N PRO A 403 12.55 8.21 -4.49
CA PRO A 403 12.51 9.68 -4.46
C PRO A 403 11.28 10.28 -3.78
N VAL A 404 10.59 9.55 -2.89
CA VAL A 404 9.38 10.03 -2.18
C VAL A 404 9.66 11.31 -1.40
N LEU A 405 10.91 11.50 -0.96
CA LEU A 405 11.35 12.66 -0.17
C LEU A 405 12.38 13.55 -0.90
N GLY A 406 12.46 13.50 -2.23
CA GLY A 406 13.42 14.31 -2.98
C GLY A 406 14.88 13.86 -2.79
N THR A 407 15.13 12.64 -2.32
CA THR A 407 16.47 12.08 -2.25
C THR A 407 16.88 11.59 -3.64
N ALA A 408 17.83 12.28 -4.26
CA ALA A 408 18.46 11.82 -5.48
C ALA A 408 19.06 10.42 -5.26
N THR A 409 18.70 9.46 -6.13
CA THR A 409 19.42 8.19 -6.22
C THR A 409 20.92 8.47 -6.41
N THR A 410 21.76 7.70 -5.74
CA THR A 410 23.23 7.81 -5.67
C THR A 410 23.97 7.90 -7.01
N THR A 411 23.33 7.74 -8.15
CA THR A 411 23.88 7.97 -9.49
C THR A 411 23.89 9.46 -9.90
N SER A 412 23.25 10.36 -9.18
CA SER A 412 23.29 11.82 -9.41
C SER A 412 24.12 12.60 -8.39
N ALA A 413 24.84 11.93 -7.50
CA ALA A 413 25.78 12.55 -6.55
C ALA A 413 27.12 12.98 -7.18
N LYS A 414 27.24 13.06 -8.50
CA LYS A 414 28.11 14.03 -9.13
C LYS A 414 27.46 15.39 -8.90
N ALA A 415 28.08 16.21 -8.01
CA ALA A 415 27.73 17.59 -7.73
C ALA A 415 27.06 18.21 -8.96
N GLY A 416 25.80 18.61 -8.83
CA GLY A 416 25.06 19.24 -9.93
C GLY A 416 25.96 20.30 -10.53
N ARG A 417 25.95 20.42 -11.85
CA ARG A 417 26.72 21.42 -12.60
C ARG A 417 26.35 22.84 -12.15
N GLY A 418 26.73 23.25 -10.95
CA GLY A 418 26.35 24.53 -10.38
C GLY A 418 26.68 24.73 -8.90
N GLY A 419 27.25 23.73 -8.17
CA GLY A 419 27.64 23.91 -6.76
C GLY A 419 26.48 24.11 -5.79
N LYS A 420 25.24 23.72 -6.13
CA LYS A 420 24.07 23.77 -5.23
C LYS A 420 24.09 22.64 -4.21
N VAL A 421 23.68 22.94 -2.98
CA VAL A 421 23.64 22.03 -1.83
C VAL A 421 22.22 21.50 -1.54
N LEU A 422 21.20 22.35 -1.75
CA LEU A 422 19.82 21.99 -1.48
C LEU A 422 19.27 21.01 -2.53
N PRO A 423 18.57 19.93 -2.11
CA PRO A 423 18.00 18.96 -3.04
C PRO A 423 16.96 19.61 -3.97
N ASP A 424 17.15 19.44 -5.29
CA ASP A 424 16.23 19.98 -6.30
C ASP A 424 15.41 18.91 -7.04
N ALA A 425 15.49 17.65 -6.59
CA ALA A 425 14.67 16.57 -7.12
C ALA A 425 13.18 16.82 -6.84
N PRO A 426 12.32 16.75 -7.86
CA PRO A 426 10.89 17.06 -7.70
C PRO A 426 10.17 15.97 -6.87
N PHE A 427 9.16 16.40 -6.13
CA PHE A 427 8.26 15.48 -5.41
C PHE A 427 7.36 14.74 -6.41
N ALA A 428 7.25 13.43 -6.30
CA ALA A 428 6.38 12.61 -7.16
C ALA A 428 4.92 12.66 -6.67
N THR A 429 4.17 13.67 -7.08
CA THR A 429 2.80 13.92 -6.60
C THR A 429 1.70 13.51 -7.58
N ASP A 430 2.04 13.04 -8.79
CA ASP A 430 1.08 12.84 -9.89
C ASP A 430 -0.03 11.83 -9.57
N ARG A 431 0.25 10.87 -8.67
CA ARG A 431 -0.70 9.82 -8.29
C ARG A 431 -1.34 10.03 -6.90
N TRP A 432 -1.08 11.13 -6.23
CA TRP A 432 -1.60 11.37 -4.88
C TRP A 432 -3.13 11.49 -4.82
N ASN A 433 -3.76 11.78 -5.95
CA ASN A 433 -5.22 11.83 -6.05
C ASN A 433 -5.85 10.48 -6.43
N ALA A 434 -5.07 9.43 -6.65
CA ALA A 434 -5.59 8.12 -7.06
C ALA A 434 -6.04 7.26 -5.88
N MET A 435 -5.51 7.51 -4.66
CA MET A 435 -5.75 6.68 -3.48
C MET A 435 -5.60 7.50 -2.20
N ASP A 436 -6.42 7.23 -1.21
CA ASP A 436 -6.22 7.71 0.16
C ASP A 436 -5.31 6.73 0.95
N MET A 437 -4.57 7.25 1.93
CA MET A 437 -3.63 6.46 2.72
C MET A 437 -3.66 6.86 4.20
N ASP A 438 -3.51 5.86 5.08
CA ASP A 438 -3.44 6.02 6.54
C ASP A 438 -2.44 4.99 7.08
N LEU A 439 -1.14 5.34 7.04
CA LEU A 439 -0.05 4.44 7.36
C LEU A 439 0.75 4.91 8.58
N LYS A 440 0.98 4.00 9.51
CA LYS A 440 1.92 4.18 10.61
C LYS A 440 3.20 3.42 10.26
N PHE A 441 4.31 4.13 10.22
CA PHE A 441 5.62 3.55 9.98
C PHE A 441 6.52 3.73 11.20
N SER A 442 7.27 2.69 11.58
CA SER A 442 8.32 2.78 12.59
C SER A 442 9.60 2.09 12.11
N GLY A 443 10.73 2.77 12.31
CA GLY A 443 12.05 2.28 11.93
C GLY A 443 13.06 2.47 13.06
N GLN A 444 13.69 1.39 13.54
CA GLN A 444 14.63 1.48 14.65
C GLN A 444 15.91 2.20 14.23
N ARG A 445 16.45 1.86 13.06
CA ARG A 445 17.67 2.44 12.53
C ARG A 445 17.49 2.81 11.06
N VAL A 446 17.62 4.10 10.74
CA VAL A 446 17.55 4.62 9.38
C VAL A 446 18.92 5.07 8.90
N ILE A 447 19.44 4.40 7.90
CA ILE A 447 20.77 4.63 7.34
C ILE A 447 20.67 5.62 6.18
N ARG A 448 21.50 6.67 6.23
CA ARG A 448 21.70 7.65 5.17
C ARG A 448 23.14 7.62 4.72
N PRO A 449 23.46 7.50 3.42
CA PRO A 449 24.84 7.56 2.94
C PRO A 449 25.51 8.88 3.31
N GLY A 450 26.73 8.83 3.85
CA GLY A 450 27.50 10.03 4.18
C GLY A 450 26.94 10.90 5.31
N SER A 451 25.99 10.39 6.10
CA SER A 451 25.35 11.13 7.19
C SER A 451 25.13 10.22 8.40
N LEU A 452 24.92 10.84 9.58
CA LEU A 452 24.56 10.08 10.78
C LEU A 452 23.26 9.30 10.57
N PRO A 453 23.18 8.06 11.10
CA PRO A 453 21.92 7.32 11.09
C PRO A 453 20.86 8.06 11.92
N LEU A 454 19.60 7.90 11.52
CA LEU A 454 18.47 8.28 12.35
C LEU A 454 18.08 7.06 13.19
N GLU A 455 17.63 7.29 14.40
CA GLU A 455 17.19 6.28 15.34
C GLU A 455 15.71 6.50 15.65
N ASP A 456 15.00 5.44 15.96
CA ASP A 456 13.59 5.47 16.44
C ASP A 456 12.66 6.35 15.60
N LEU A 457 12.78 6.20 14.25
CA LEU A 457 11.88 6.87 13.34
C LEU A 457 10.45 6.37 13.55
N SER A 458 9.53 7.29 13.79
CA SER A 458 8.09 7.04 13.84
C SER A 458 7.38 8.10 13.03
N VAL A 459 6.50 7.66 12.12
CA VAL A 459 5.72 8.57 11.30
C VAL A 459 4.31 8.04 11.12
N HIS A 460 3.33 8.94 11.26
CA HIS A 460 1.96 8.70 10.85
C HIS A 460 1.70 9.50 9.55
N ALA A 461 1.55 8.79 8.45
CA ALA A 461 1.37 9.36 7.12
C ALA A 461 -0.10 9.25 6.71
N LEU A 462 -0.74 10.38 6.53
CA LEU A 462 -2.12 10.52 6.09
C LEU A 462 -2.13 11.20 4.71
N LEU A 463 -2.64 10.51 3.70
CA LEU A 463 -2.88 11.07 2.37
C LEU A 463 -4.39 11.10 2.12
N SER A 464 -4.93 12.27 1.89
CA SER A 464 -6.34 12.47 1.54
C SER A 464 -6.48 13.70 0.66
N ASP A 465 -7.28 13.61 -0.38
CA ASP A 465 -7.50 14.70 -1.36
C ASP A 465 -6.20 15.34 -1.87
N ALA A 466 -5.23 14.51 -2.24
CA ALA A 466 -3.91 14.95 -2.70
C ALA A 466 -3.12 15.81 -1.68
N VAL A 467 -3.46 15.73 -0.39
CA VAL A 467 -2.74 16.35 0.73
C VAL A 467 -2.10 15.27 1.57
N LEU A 468 -0.77 15.23 1.58
CA LEU A 468 0.02 14.35 2.45
C LEU A 468 0.33 15.08 3.76
N ARG A 469 -0.01 14.46 4.89
CA ARG A 469 0.33 14.90 6.24
C ARG A 469 1.20 13.86 6.92
N LEU A 470 2.31 14.29 7.47
CA LEU A 470 3.16 13.50 8.35
C LEU A 470 3.05 14.11 9.75
N ASP A 471 2.22 13.52 10.62
CA ASP A 471 1.93 14.06 11.96
C ASP A 471 1.62 12.93 12.96
N PRO A 472 2.50 12.62 13.91
CA PRO A 472 3.85 13.13 14.04
C PRO A 472 4.85 12.50 13.05
N LEU A 473 5.94 13.22 12.78
CA LEU A 473 7.19 12.68 12.24
C LEU A 473 8.24 12.84 13.35
N HIS A 474 8.61 11.76 13.99
CA HIS A 474 9.54 11.74 15.11
C HIS A 474 10.76 10.89 14.78
N PHE A 475 11.96 11.34 15.13
CA PHE A 475 13.18 10.54 15.02
C PHE A 475 14.30 11.05 15.94
N GLY A 476 15.15 10.14 16.36
CA GLY A 476 16.40 10.42 17.05
C GLY A 476 17.55 10.67 16.10
N VAL A 477 18.40 11.63 16.43
CA VAL A 477 19.69 11.86 15.74
C VAL A 477 20.66 12.52 16.70
N ALA A 478 21.93 12.17 16.64
CA ALA A 478 22.98 12.74 17.47
C ALA A 478 22.62 12.76 18.98
N LYS A 479 21.98 11.70 19.45
CA LYS A 479 21.47 11.52 20.83
C LYS A 479 20.42 12.56 21.27
N GLY A 480 19.85 13.32 20.36
CA GLY A 480 18.71 14.19 20.55
C GLY A 480 17.48 13.68 19.81
N GLN A 481 16.39 14.42 19.91
CA GLN A 481 15.11 14.09 19.29
C GLN A 481 14.62 15.24 18.42
N ILE A 482 14.03 14.87 17.28
CA ILE A 482 13.37 15.82 16.37
C ILE A 482 11.93 15.36 16.20
N GLU A 483 11.01 16.27 16.46
CA GLU A 483 9.58 16.11 16.22
C GLU A 483 9.14 17.12 15.18
N SER A 484 8.45 16.66 14.15
CA SER A 484 8.02 17.50 13.04
C SER A 484 6.58 17.19 12.66
N LYS A 485 5.89 18.21 12.16
CA LYS A 485 4.62 18.12 11.44
C LYS A 485 4.82 18.69 10.05
N VAL A 486 4.59 17.85 9.05
CA VAL A 486 4.79 18.21 7.65
C VAL A 486 3.47 18.08 6.91
N VAL A 487 3.07 19.11 6.18
CA VAL A 487 1.89 19.09 5.31
C VAL A 487 2.33 19.48 3.91
N LEU A 488 2.09 18.59 2.96
CA LEU A 488 2.34 18.82 1.53
C LEU A 488 0.99 18.80 0.80
N ASP A 489 0.58 19.95 0.27
CA ASP A 489 -0.68 20.11 -0.46
C ASP A 489 -0.41 20.23 -1.96
N SER A 490 -0.74 19.18 -2.72
CA SER A 490 -0.50 19.09 -4.16
C SER A 490 -1.73 19.43 -5.02
N ARG A 491 -2.81 19.91 -4.43
CA ARG A 491 -4.03 20.30 -5.16
C ARG A 491 -3.79 21.45 -6.13
N ASN A 492 -2.82 22.29 -5.83
CA ASN A 492 -2.38 23.38 -6.67
C ASN A 492 -0.90 23.22 -7.05
N LYS A 493 -0.52 23.67 -8.22
CA LYS A 493 0.89 23.76 -8.65
C LYS A 493 1.35 25.21 -8.62
N PRO A 494 2.53 25.53 -8.03
CA PRO A 494 3.42 24.63 -7.30
C PRO A 494 2.84 24.18 -5.96
N LEU A 495 3.31 23.01 -5.50
CA LEU A 495 2.98 22.38 -4.21
C LEU A 495 3.17 23.37 -3.04
N THR A 496 2.23 23.40 -2.12
CA THR A 496 2.38 24.15 -0.85
C THR A 496 2.90 23.21 0.25
N VAL A 497 3.95 23.65 0.93
CA VAL A 497 4.56 22.90 2.03
C VAL A 497 4.48 23.72 3.31
N ARG A 498 4.03 23.09 4.40
CA ARG A 498 4.11 23.62 5.76
C ARG A 498 4.92 22.67 6.61
N LEU A 499 5.87 23.22 7.34
CA LEU A 499 6.76 22.50 8.25
C LEU A 499 6.73 23.18 9.62
N ASP A 500 6.43 22.40 10.66
CA ASP A 500 6.60 22.76 12.05
C ASP A 500 7.52 21.72 12.67
N THR A 501 8.68 22.14 13.19
CA THR A 501 9.71 21.25 13.73
C THR A 501 10.17 21.73 15.09
N ARG A 502 10.36 20.79 16.01
CA ARG A 502 11.02 20.99 17.31
C ARG A 502 12.24 20.07 17.41
N VAL A 503 13.35 20.63 17.83
CA VAL A 503 14.60 19.94 18.09
C VAL A 503 14.87 19.98 19.58
N GLN A 504 15.24 18.85 20.18
CA GLN A 504 15.50 18.73 21.61
C GLN A 504 16.78 17.95 21.88
N ASN A 505 17.62 18.50 22.73
CA ASN A 505 18.83 17.87 23.30
C ASN A 505 19.81 17.29 22.26
N LEU A 506 19.88 17.84 21.06
CA LEU A 506 20.75 17.35 20.00
C LEU A 506 22.21 17.65 20.37
N ARG A 507 23.04 16.62 20.56
CA ARG A 507 24.44 16.78 20.93
C ARG A 507 25.27 17.15 19.72
N LEU A 508 25.76 18.39 19.69
CA LEU A 508 26.57 18.91 18.57
C LEU A 508 27.83 18.09 18.33
N ALA A 509 28.48 17.57 19.38
CA ALA A 509 29.63 16.70 19.29
C ALA A 509 29.34 15.42 18.47
N SER A 510 28.15 14.89 18.54
CA SER A 510 27.77 13.67 17.81
C SER A 510 27.47 13.94 16.33
N LEU A 511 27.30 15.20 15.90
CA LEU A 511 27.13 15.54 14.48
C LEU A 511 28.43 15.44 13.67
N PHE A 512 29.57 15.49 14.35
CA PHE A 512 30.90 15.49 13.72
C PHE A 512 31.81 14.37 14.26
N PRO A 513 31.43 13.08 14.08
CA PRO A 513 32.14 11.95 14.71
C PRO A 513 33.56 11.76 14.23
N GLU A 514 33.89 12.25 13.04
CA GLU A 514 35.24 12.13 12.44
C GLU A 514 36.25 13.15 12.99
N VAL A 515 35.79 14.14 13.73
CA VAL A 515 36.64 15.16 14.32
C VAL A 515 36.99 14.73 15.75
N GLU A 516 38.18 14.22 15.99
CA GLU A 516 38.61 13.71 17.32
C GLU A 516 38.46 14.72 18.46
N LEU A 517 38.47 16.00 18.12
CA LEU A 517 38.30 17.12 19.02
C LEU A 517 36.89 17.32 19.54
N THR A 518 35.87 16.71 18.91
CA THR A 518 34.47 16.81 19.33
C THR A 518 34.10 15.83 20.44
N LYS A 519 35.03 14.96 20.87
CA LYS A 519 34.79 14.07 22.02
C LYS A 519 34.58 14.86 23.31
N LYS A 520 34.99 16.12 23.37
CA LYS A 520 34.63 17.07 24.43
C LYS A 520 33.39 17.88 24.04
N SER A 521 32.51 18.03 24.95
CA SER A 521 31.10 18.48 24.76
C SER A 521 30.99 19.84 24.04
N LEU A 522 30.55 19.88 22.79
CA LEU A 522 30.16 21.11 22.07
C LEU A 522 28.80 21.70 22.51
N GLY A 523 28.16 21.14 23.53
CA GLY A 523 26.86 21.56 23.99
C GLY A 523 25.69 20.83 23.35
N ARG A 524 24.50 21.18 23.81
CA ARG A 524 23.21 20.64 23.37
C ARG A 524 22.42 21.71 22.62
N LEU A 525 22.01 21.37 21.41
CA LEU A 525 21.18 22.20 20.55
C LEU A 525 19.71 21.87 20.79
N ASP A 526 18.94 22.88 21.11
CA ASP A 526 17.49 22.88 21.13
C ASP A 526 16.97 23.95 20.18
N GLY A 527 15.71 23.80 19.72
CA GLY A 527 15.12 24.81 18.87
C GLY A 527 13.77 24.45 18.31
N ALA A 528 13.20 25.40 17.59
CA ALA A 528 11.93 25.25 16.89
C ALA A 528 11.97 26.03 15.56
N MET A 529 11.25 25.51 14.57
CA MET A 529 11.13 26.13 13.27
C MET A 529 9.71 25.93 12.73
N ALA A 530 9.12 27.00 12.20
CA ALA A 530 7.82 26.96 11.54
C ALA A 530 7.93 27.71 10.21
N LEU A 531 7.83 26.98 9.10
CA LEU A 531 7.98 27.50 7.74
C LEU A 531 6.79 27.10 6.87
N ASN A 532 6.42 28.01 5.97
CA ASN A 532 5.41 27.80 4.96
C ASN A 532 5.89 28.36 3.62
N GLY A 533 5.86 27.56 2.56
CA GLY A 533 6.35 27.96 1.25
C GLY A 533 5.73 27.16 0.12
N LYS A 534 6.15 27.43 -1.11
CA LYS A 534 5.68 26.79 -2.32
C LYS A 534 6.85 26.29 -3.16
N GLY A 535 6.73 25.10 -3.72
CA GLY A 535 7.78 24.56 -4.59
C GLY A 535 7.58 23.07 -4.83
N ASN A 536 8.09 22.58 -5.96
CA ASN A 536 8.01 21.15 -6.30
C ASN A 536 9.23 20.35 -5.86
N SER A 537 10.24 21.03 -5.25
CA SER A 537 11.42 20.41 -4.66
C SER A 537 11.75 21.06 -3.33
N VAL A 538 12.68 20.47 -2.55
CA VAL A 538 13.14 21.04 -1.29
C VAL A 538 13.78 22.42 -1.51
N ALA A 539 14.63 22.56 -2.54
CA ALA A 539 15.28 23.83 -2.87
C ALA A 539 14.24 24.91 -3.22
N GLN A 540 13.28 24.59 -4.10
CA GLN A 540 12.25 25.54 -4.51
C GLN A 540 11.35 25.94 -3.33
N TRP A 541 10.93 24.99 -2.52
CA TRP A 541 10.10 25.26 -1.35
C TRP A 541 10.81 26.15 -0.34
N LEU A 542 12.09 25.84 0.02
CA LEU A 542 12.87 26.67 0.93
C LEU A 542 13.11 28.06 0.35
N GLY A 543 13.36 28.16 -0.95
CA GLY A 543 13.56 29.42 -1.67
C GLY A 543 12.35 30.35 -1.72
N THR A 544 11.15 29.86 -1.36
CA THR A 544 9.92 30.67 -1.27
C THR A 544 9.36 30.72 0.14
N SER A 545 10.04 30.08 1.12
CA SER A 545 9.50 29.90 2.46
C SER A 545 9.43 31.20 3.26
N SER A 546 8.45 31.27 4.15
CA SER A 546 8.27 32.35 5.11
C SER A 546 7.92 31.79 6.46
N GLY A 547 8.42 32.40 7.54
CA GLY A 547 8.19 31.95 8.90
C GLY A 547 9.29 32.36 9.86
N GLU A 548 9.52 31.53 10.88
CA GLU A 548 10.50 31.76 11.93
C GLU A 548 11.28 30.51 12.25
N ALA A 549 12.54 30.65 12.63
CA ALA A 549 13.38 29.60 13.19
C ALA A 549 14.17 30.14 14.39
N ARG A 550 14.12 29.41 15.49
CA ARG A 550 14.85 29.71 16.70
C ARG A 550 15.66 28.52 17.14
N LEU A 551 16.96 28.76 17.35
CA LEU A 551 17.91 27.76 17.78
C LEU A 551 18.68 28.28 18.97
N TYR A 552 18.95 27.42 19.94
CA TYR A 552 19.80 27.79 21.07
C TYR A 552 20.64 26.60 21.52
N VAL A 553 21.87 26.91 21.95
CA VAL A 553 22.82 25.93 22.47
C VAL A 553 23.13 26.24 23.91
N ARG A 554 23.15 25.18 24.73
CA ARG A 554 23.47 25.26 26.16
C ARG A 554 24.60 24.30 26.52
N ASP A 555 25.29 24.61 27.59
CA ASP A 555 26.22 23.72 28.30
C ASP A 555 27.31 23.11 27.39
N GLY A 556 28.10 23.93 26.76
CA GLY A 556 29.14 23.46 25.85
C GLY A 556 30.54 23.95 26.14
N THR A 557 31.50 23.29 25.54
CA THR A 557 32.91 23.76 25.44
C THR A 557 33.29 23.84 23.97
N LEU A 558 34.05 24.88 23.61
CA LEU A 558 34.60 25.06 22.27
C LEU A 558 36.10 24.82 22.35
N SER A 559 36.59 23.80 21.65
CA SER A 559 38.06 23.62 21.58
C SER A 559 38.68 24.63 20.61
N ARG A 560 39.84 25.17 20.97
CA ARG A 560 40.56 26.08 20.12
C ARG A 560 40.90 25.51 18.75
N GLU A 561 41.19 24.22 18.69
CA GLU A 561 41.52 23.54 17.43
C GLU A 561 40.29 23.46 16.51
N LEU A 562 39.10 23.27 17.08
CA LEU A 562 37.84 23.34 16.33
C LEU A 562 37.58 24.75 15.78
N LEU A 563 37.82 25.77 16.59
CA LEU A 563 37.71 27.17 16.17
C LEU A 563 38.74 27.52 15.09
N ASN A 564 39.97 27.00 15.20
CA ASN A 564 41.00 27.15 14.16
C ASN A 564 40.63 26.44 12.85
N ARG A 565 40.03 25.25 12.91
CA ARG A 565 39.57 24.51 11.71
C ARG A 565 38.35 25.14 11.09
N ALA A 566 37.40 25.62 11.89
CA ALA A 566 36.22 26.35 11.39
C ALA A 566 36.60 27.68 10.73
N ALA A 567 37.69 28.29 11.19
CA ALA A 567 38.23 29.52 10.65
C ALA A 567 39.29 29.30 9.56
N LEU A 568 39.11 28.27 8.72
CA LEU A 568 40.04 27.73 7.72
C LEU A 568 40.78 28.75 6.85
N ASN A 569 40.28 29.99 6.71
CA ASN A 569 40.88 31.06 5.92
C ASN A 569 41.23 32.33 6.73
N VAL A 570 40.89 32.41 8.05
CA VAL A 570 41.03 33.64 8.83
C VAL A 570 42.30 33.68 9.68
N GLY A 571 43.03 32.57 9.67
CA GLY A 571 44.33 32.44 10.35
C GLY A 571 44.25 32.22 11.87
N SER A 572 45.12 31.37 12.39
CA SER A 572 45.22 31.01 13.81
C SER A 572 45.43 32.21 14.73
N VAL A 573 45.95 33.31 14.22
CA VAL A 573 46.17 34.57 14.95
C VAL A 573 44.87 35.25 15.37
N VAL A 574 43.82 35.20 14.53
CA VAL A 574 42.53 35.83 14.86
C VAL A 574 41.81 35.02 15.96
N VAL A 575 41.82 33.70 15.84
CA VAL A 575 41.24 32.81 16.84
C VAL A 575 41.97 32.93 18.18
N ALA A 576 43.29 32.98 18.17
CA ALA A 576 44.11 33.16 19.38
C ALA A 576 43.85 34.50 20.08
N LYS A 577 43.59 35.56 19.33
CA LYS A 577 43.31 36.87 19.87
C LYS A 577 41.87 37.04 20.37
N LEU A 578 40.91 36.26 19.82
CA LEU A 578 39.51 36.26 20.22
C LEU A 578 39.26 35.43 21.47
N PHE A 579 39.85 34.24 21.54
CA PHE A 579 39.55 33.20 22.53
C PHE A 579 40.72 32.85 23.46
N GLY A 580 41.71 33.70 23.57
CA GLY A 580 42.82 33.54 24.50
C GLY A 580 43.77 32.36 24.19
N ASN A 581 44.60 31.98 25.18
CA ASN A 581 45.58 30.89 25.06
C ASN A 581 45.09 29.56 25.64
N ASP A 582 43.87 29.52 26.21
CA ASP A 582 43.34 28.32 26.83
C ASP A 582 42.95 27.28 25.78
N LYS A 583 43.13 25.99 26.09
CA LYS A 583 42.82 24.89 25.18
C LYS A 583 41.33 24.72 24.93
N GLU A 584 40.49 25.16 25.86
CA GLU A 584 39.05 25.05 25.87
C GLU A 584 38.36 26.34 26.35
N VAL A 585 37.36 26.78 25.62
CA VAL A 585 36.54 27.94 25.93
C VAL A 585 35.16 27.46 26.32
N GLN A 586 34.66 27.86 27.47
CA GLN A 586 33.32 27.50 27.91
C GLN A 586 32.28 28.30 27.16
N LEU A 587 31.34 27.62 26.50
CA LEU A 587 30.14 28.21 25.92
C LEU A 587 29.10 28.42 26.97
N ARG A 588 28.73 29.68 27.30
CA ARG A 588 27.63 30.02 28.20
C ARG A 588 26.29 29.83 27.52
N CYS A 589 26.09 30.43 26.36
CA CYS A 589 24.94 30.21 25.50
C CYS A 589 25.23 30.65 24.07
N ALA A 590 24.50 30.05 23.11
CA ALA A 590 24.39 30.60 21.76
C ALA A 590 22.90 30.61 21.36
N VAL A 591 22.45 31.71 20.75
CA VAL A 591 21.06 31.90 20.30
C VAL A 591 21.06 32.43 18.87
N ALA A 592 20.20 31.85 18.04
CA ALA A 592 19.89 32.34 16.71
C ALA A 592 18.37 32.43 16.53
N ASP A 593 17.86 33.66 16.41
CA ASP A 593 16.46 33.95 16.05
C ASP A 593 16.42 34.49 14.61
N LEU A 594 15.76 33.76 13.73
CA LEU A 594 15.70 34.02 12.29
C LEU A 594 14.26 34.31 11.86
N ALA A 595 14.08 35.44 11.16
CA ALA A 595 12.85 35.71 10.45
C ALA A 595 13.03 35.33 8.96
N VAL A 596 12.21 34.44 8.45
CA VAL A 596 12.25 34.00 7.05
C VAL A 596 11.15 34.68 6.26
N ARG A 597 11.49 35.33 5.14
CA ARG A 597 10.57 35.94 4.21
C ARG A 597 10.99 35.64 2.77
N GLU A 598 10.12 35.01 2.01
CA GLU A 598 10.37 34.68 0.58
C GLU A 598 11.75 34.03 0.36
N GLY A 599 12.09 33.03 1.16
CA GLY A 599 13.35 32.29 1.06
C GLY A 599 14.57 32.99 1.67
N VAL A 600 14.45 34.22 2.16
CA VAL A 600 15.54 34.93 2.81
C VAL A 600 15.34 34.94 4.32
N ALA A 601 16.23 34.25 5.03
CA ALA A 601 16.29 34.26 6.48
C ALA A 601 17.16 35.42 6.97
N THR A 602 16.56 36.36 7.70
CA THR A 602 17.22 37.49 8.33
C THR A 602 17.49 37.19 9.80
N VAL A 603 18.70 37.36 10.25
CA VAL A 603 19.10 37.21 11.65
C VAL A 603 18.53 38.36 12.47
N ARG A 604 17.52 38.12 13.31
CA ARG A 604 16.98 39.10 14.27
C ARG A 604 17.85 39.18 15.51
N THR A 605 18.26 38.04 16.02
CA THR A 605 19.17 37.92 17.18
C THR A 605 20.12 36.78 16.87
N GLY A 606 21.40 37.07 16.80
CA GLY A 606 22.47 36.09 16.67
C GLY A 606 23.52 36.40 17.74
N LYS A 607 23.54 35.63 18.83
CA LYS A 607 24.50 35.81 19.91
C LYS A 607 25.14 34.52 20.34
N LEU A 608 26.45 34.58 20.55
CA LEU A 608 27.23 33.51 21.17
C LEU A 608 28.00 34.11 22.32
N SER A 609 27.75 33.64 23.52
CA SER A 609 28.43 34.06 24.73
C SER A 609 29.33 32.97 25.29
N THR A 610 30.56 33.32 25.58
CA THR A 610 31.56 32.43 26.19
C THR A 610 32.13 33.10 27.45
N ASN A 611 32.99 32.39 28.17
CA ASN A 611 33.74 32.96 29.28
C ASN A 611 34.81 34.00 28.83
N GLU A 612 35.13 34.08 27.52
CA GLU A 612 36.17 34.95 26.98
C GLU A 612 35.69 36.05 26.06
N ALA A 613 34.59 35.80 25.32
CA ALA A 613 34.08 36.71 24.30
C ALA A 613 32.55 36.61 24.11
N ILE A 614 31.96 37.73 23.72
CA ILE A 614 30.60 37.77 23.18
C ILE A 614 30.74 37.99 21.65
N VAL A 615 29.98 37.24 20.86
CA VAL A 615 29.95 37.36 19.42
C VAL A 615 28.51 37.66 18.99
N ASP A 616 28.33 38.80 18.33
CA ASP A 616 27.09 39.17 17.68
C ASP A 616 27.18 38.79 16.19
N ALA A 617 26.10 38.11 15.71
CA ALA A 617 25.93 37.76 14.32
C ALA A 617 24.68 38.44 13.74
N SER A 618 24.81 39.05 12.59
CA SER A 618 23.72 39.69 11.85
C SER A 618 23.84 39.40 10.36
N GLY A 619 22.79 39.71 9.59
CA GLY A 619 22.83 39.52 8.15
C GLY A 619 21.73 38.60 7.62
N THR A 620 21.96 38.00 6.46
CA THR A 620 20.96 37.24 5.73
C THR A 620 21.50 35.91 5.19
N ILE A 621 20.60 34.93 5.08
CA ILE A 621 20.80 33.63 4.46
C ILE A 621 19.75 33.48 3.37
N ASP A 622 20.16 33.55 2.11
CA ASP A 622 19.29 33.40 0.94
C ASP A 622 19.24 31.92 0.53
N MET A 623 18.12 31.26 0.79
CA MET A 623 17.90 29.85 0.46
C MET A 623 17.53 29.64 -1.01
N ALA A 624 17.00 30.66 -1.71
CA ALA A 624 16.68 30.59 -3.13
C ALA A 624 17.93 30.53 -3.99
N HIS A 625 18.94 31.32 -3.62
CA HIS A 625 20.22 31.43 -4.34
C HIS A 625 21.35 30.71 -3.64
N GLU A 626 21.08 30.08 -2.48
CA GLU A 626 22.05 29.40 -1.63
C GLU A 626 23.25 30.29 -1.27
N ARG A 627 22.98 31.52 -0.83
CA ARG A 627 23.99 32.51 -0.51
C ARG A 627 23.95 32.93 0.95
N LEU A 628 25.13 33.14 1.50
CA LEU A 628 25.38 33.70 2.83
C LEU A 628 25.85 35.15 2.70
N ASN A 629 25.35 35.99 3.59
CA ASN A 629 25.85 37.36 3.80
C ASN A 629 25.69 37.70 5.28
N LEU A 630 26.65 37.23 6.08
CA LEU A 630 26.61 37.37 7.53
C LEU A 630 27.81 38.25 7.97
N HIS A 631 27.52 39.11 8.94
CA HIS A 631 28.47 39.94 9.63
C HIS A 631 28.60 39.44 11.06
N ILE A 632 29.83 39.22 11.51
CA ILE A 632 30.14 38.65 12.81
C ILE A 632 31.01 39.68 13.54
N LYS A 633 30.51 40.19 14.68
CA LYS A 633 31.16 41.20 15.48
C LYS A 633 31.56 40.60 16.82
N PRO A 634 32.82 40.27 17.03
CA PRO A 634 33.34 39.77 18.31
C PRO A 634 33.64 40.92 19.27
N GLU A 635 33.32 40.72 20.56
CA GLU A 635 33.67 41.58 21.67
C GLU A 635 34.38 40.74 22.74
N SER A 636 35.69 41.04 23.01
CA SER A 636 36.43 40.35 24.06
C SER A 636 36.05 40.82 25.46
N LEU A 637 35.81 39.85 26.36
CA LEU A 637 35.55 40.10 27.79
C LEU A 637 36.83 40.25 28.60
N GLN A 638 38.00 39.90 28.04
CA GLN A 638 39.28 40.02 28.71
C GLN A 638 40.00 41.29 28.31
N TRP A 639 40.57 41.96 29.28
CA TRP A 639 41.39 43.14 29.07
C TRP A 639 42.75 42.76 28.43
N LYS A 640 42.89 42.95 27.13
CA LYS A 640 44.12 42.74 26.39
C LYS A 640 44.48 44.00 25.61
N PHE A 641 45.69 44.48 25.71
CA PHE A 641 46.22 45.73 25.13
C PHE A 641 46.00 45.83 23.60
N PHE A 642 45.84 44.69 22.93
CA PHE A 642 45.49 44.59 21.52
C PHE A 642 44.37 43.61 21.32
N SER A 643 43.12 43.96 21.72
CA SER A 643 41.95 43.15 21.39
C SER A 643 41.54 43.39 19.94
N LEU A 644 41.53 42.35 19.11
CA LEU A 644 41.02 42.41 17.75
C LEU A 644 39.49 42.48 17.80
N ARG A 645 38.96 43.70 17.73
CA ARG A 645 37.51 43.99 17.62
C ARG A 645 37.09 44.16 16.14
N THR A 646 37.84 43.54 15.24
CA THR A 646 37.57 43.71 13.80
C THR A 646 36.41 42.78 13.39
N PRO A 647 35.35 43.31 12.80
CA PRO A 647 34.25 42.52 12.28
C PRO A 647 34.74 41.51 11.23
N LEU A 648 34.16 40.31 11.27
CA LEU A 648 34.34 39.25 10.29
C LEU A 648 33.12 39.16 9.40
N TYR A 649 33.28 38.64 8.22
CA TYR A 649 32.17 38.30 7.32
C TYR A 649 32.16 36.81 6.96
N VAL A 650 30.96 36.28 6.69
CA VAL A 650 30.76 35.01 6.02
C VAL A 650 29.86 35.27 4.82
N ARG A 651 30.46 35.17 3.63
CA ARG A 651 29.79 35.46 2.35
C ARG A 651 29.97 34.31 1.37
N GLY A 652 29.23 34.32 0.28
CA GLY A 652 29.41 33.34 -0.80
C GLY A 652 28.32 32.30 -0.83
N SER A 653 28.59 31.17 -1.50
CA SER A 653 27.60 30.09 -1.64
C SER A 653 27.63 29.13 -0.45
N PHE A 654 26.53 28.37 -0.24
CA PHE A 654 26.48 27.33 0.78
C PHE A 654 27.56 26.24 0.60
N ALA A 655 27.91 25.95 -0.67
CA ALA A 655 28.95 24.97 -0.99
C ALA A 655 30.38 25.48 -0.70
N ASN A 656 30.59 26.79 -0.88
CA ASN A 656 31.91 27.40 -0.72
C ASN A 656 31.74 28.76 -0.01
N PRO A 657 31.60 28.77 1.33
CA PRO A 657 31.52 30.00 2.11
C PRO A 657 32.89 30.67 2.16
N ASP A 658 32.93 31.95 1.91
CA ASP A 658 34.08 32.81 2.07
C ASP A 658 34.03 33.49 3.43
N VAL A 659 35.06 33.27 4.24
CA VAL A 659 35.17 33.83 5.60
C VAL A 659 36.40 34.76 5.64
N GLY A 660 36.17 36.01 6.00
CA GLY A 660 37.24 37.00 6.02
C GLY A 660 37.04 38.12 7.04
N VAL A 661 37.98 39.04 7.08
CA VAL A 661 37.97 40.23 7.94
C VAL A 661 37.47 41.42 7.16
N GLU A 662 36.58 42.23 7.72
CA GLU A 662 36.13 43.47 7.05
C GLU A 662 37.22 44.53 7.03
N PRO A 663 37.72 44.95 5.84
CA PRO A 663 38.90 45.83 5.72
C PRO A 663 38.63 47.29 6.13
N GLY A 664 37.38 47.77 5.98
CA GLY A 664 37.06 49.19 6.23
C GLY A 664 37.34 49.67 7.66
N PRO A 665 36.85 48.99 8.72
CA PRO A 665 37.12 49.34 10.09
C PRO A 665 38.59 49.22 10.48
N LEU A 666 39.34 48.32 9.84
CA LEU A 666 40.77 48.11 10.06
C LEU A 666 41.60 49.29 9.53
N LEU A 667 41.27 49.77 8.33
CA LEU A 667 41.91 50.93 7.69
C LEU A 667 41.66 52.22 8.47
N LEU A 668 40.39 52.45 8.93
CA LEU A 668 40.04 53.60 9.76
C LEU A 668 40.78 53.62 11.10
N ARG A 669 40.94 52.45 11.74
CA ARG A 669 41.67 52.34 13.01
C ARG A 669 43.18 52.50 12.83
N ALA A 670 43.72 51.93 11.77
CA ALA A 670 45.13 52.10 11.44
C ALA A 670 45.43 53.56 11.13
N GLY A 671 44.55 54.21 10.33
CA GLY A 671 44.68 55.64 10.05
C GLY A 671 44.55 56.55 11.27
N ALA A 672 43.56 56.26 12.16
CA ALA A 672 43.35 57.00 13.40
C ALA A 672 44.50 56.77 14.40
N ALA A 673 45.02 55.54 14.51
CA ALA A 673 46.20 55.23 15.34
C ALA A 673 47.48 55.94 14.86
N ILE A 674 47.68 56.00 13.54
CA ILE A 674 48.81 56.74 12.96
C ILE A 674 48.62 58.26 13.19
N ALA A 675 47.43 58.80 12.98
CA ALA A 675 47.11 60.18 13.22
C ALA A 675 47.29 60.55 14.72
N ALA A 676 46.79 59.72 15.63
CA ALA A 676 46.93 59.92 17.08
C ALA A 676 48.40 59.80 17.57
N ALA A 677 49.17 58.91 16.96
CA ALA A 677 50.59 58.77 17.27
C ALA A 677 51.44 59.94 16.83
N VAL A 678 50.97 60.67 15.75
CA VAL A 678 51.68 61.84 15.23
C VAL A 678 51.30 63.10 16.03
N VAL A 679 50.02 63.21 16.56
CA VAL A 679 49.54 64.42 17.18
C VAL A 679 49.70 64.44 18.69
N ALA A 680 49.55 63.34 19.40
CA ALA A 680 49.71 63.25 20.84
C ALA A 680 50.01 61.80 21.32
N PRO A 681 51.27 61.44 21.53
CA PRO A 681 51.65 60.12 22.04
C PRO A 681 51.00 59.73 23.38
N ALA A 682 50.69 60.77 24.24
CA ALA A 682 50.05 60.55 25.53
C ALA A 682 48.51 60.33 25.44
N ALA A 683 47.84 60.69 24.34
CA ALA A 683 46.38 60.53 24.18
C ALA A 683 45.95 59.09 23.94
N LEU A 684 46.85 58.22 23.52
CA LEU A 684 46.60 56.78 23.38
C LEU A 684 46.29 56.08 24.71
N ALA A 685 46.75 56.66 25.85
CA ALA A 685 46.51 56.13 27.20
C ALA A 685 45.13 56.49 27.76
N LEU A 686 44.42 57.43 27.13
CA LEU A 686 43.13 57.96 27.65
C LEU A 686 41.90 57.54 26.85
N LEU A 687 42.03 56.62 25.87
CA LEU A 687 40.85 56.06 25.23
C LEU A 687 40.11 55.20 26.24
N PRO A 688 38.83 55.52 26.60
CA PRO A 688 38.08 54.74 27.56
C PRO A 688 37.83 53.38 26.93
N VAL A 689 38.50 52.34 27.43
CA VAL A 689 38.22 50.96 27.13
C VAL A 689 37.11 50.51 28.08
N THR A 690 35.88 50.75 27.73
CA THR A 690 34.77 50.09 28.40
C THR A 690 34.82 48.61 28.08
N VAL A 691 35.24 47.81 29.03
CA VAL A 691 35.15 46.35 28.99
C VAL A 691 33.78 46.02 29.64
N PRO A 692 32.88 45.33 28.94
CA PRO A 692 31.73 44.78 29.61
C PRO A 692 32.18 43.91 30.78
N GLY A 693 31.58 44.06 31.95
CA GLY A 693 31.98 43.32 33.14
C GLY A 693 31.91 41.81 32.93
N ALA A 694 32.81 41.06 33.54
CA ALA A 694 32.84 39.60 33.47
C ALA A 694 31.61 38.92 34.06
N ASP A 695 30.73 39.66 34.73
CA ASP A 695 29.52 39.20 35.40
C ASP A 695 28.24 39.23 34.53
N ASP A 696 28.37 39.43 33.20
CA ASP A 696 27.26 39.63 32.30
C ASP A 696 26.56 38.27 31.88
N ASP A 697 26.41 37.34 32.84
CA ASP A 697 25.51 36.17 32.70
C ASP A 697 24.04 36.59 32.53
N ALA A 698 23.72 37.85 32.88
CA ALA A 698 22.38 38.43 32.72
C ALA A 698 21.87 38.42 31.25
N GLN A 699 22.75 38.31 30.26
CA GLN A 699 22.33 38.27 28.83
C GLN A 699 21.85 36.88 28.37
N CYS A 700 22.39 35.78 28.92
CA CYS A 700 22.00 34.42 28.45
C CYS A 700 20.60 34.03 28.92
N ALA A 701 20.22 34.34 30.17
CA ALA A 701 18.91 33.97 30.70
C ALA A 701 17.73 34.59 29.91
N PRO A 702 17.69 35.91 29.65
CA PRO A 702 16.61 36.51 28.84
C PRO A 702 16.64 36.05 27.38
N LEU A 703 17.82 35.84 26.79
CA LEU A 703 17.94 35.31 25.42
C LEU A 703 17.40 33.87 25.28
N LEU A 704 17.69 33.00 26.23
CA LEU A 704 17.17 31.66 26.29
C LEU A 704 15.65 31.66 26.52
N ALA A 705 15.16 32.53 27.39
CA ALA A 705 13.70 32.70 27.62
C ALA A 705 12.98 33.15 26.31
N GLN A 706 13.60 34.05 25.54
CA GLN A 706 13.08 34.47 24.26
C GLN A 706 13.14 33.34 23.22
N ALA A 707 14.23 32.56 23.17
CA ALA A 707 14.42 31.46 22.22
C ALA A 707 13.46 30.30 22.47
N THR A 708 12.96 30.11 23.69
CA THR A 708 11.99 29.06 24.04
C THR A 708 10.53 29.43 23.70
N GLN A 709 10.25 30.67 23.30
CA GLN A 709 8.89 31.07 22.90
C GLN A 709 8.45 30.33 21.63
N PRO A 710 7.14 30.06 21.48
CA PRO A 710 6.61 29.42 20.26
C PRO A 710 6.93 30.21 19.00
N VAL A 711 7.39 29.52 17.94
CA VAL A 711 7.59 30.10 16.62
C VAL A 711 6.29 30.16 15.83
N LYS A 712 6.14 31.14 14.96
CA LYS A 712 4.94 31.34 14.13
C LYS A 712 5.26 31.05 12.66
N ALA A 713 4.42 30.24 12.01
CA ALA A 713 4.45 30.09 10.56
C ALA A 713 4.01 31.41 9.91
N GLY A 714 4.80 31.95 8.99
CA GLY A 714 4.46 33.13 8.22
C GLY A 714 3.19 32.89 7.38
N ARG A 715 2.36 33.92 7.22
CA ARG A 715 1.28 33.86 6.21
C ARG A 715 1.94 33.84 4.84
N ALA A 716 1.57 32.87 3.99
CA ALA A 716 1.97 32.90 2.57
C ALA A 716 1.50 34.21 1.96
N GLY A 717 2.43 35.04 1.44
CA GLY A 717 2.15 36.38 0.98
C GLY A 717 0.98 36.41 -0.02
N LYS A 718 -0.07 37.14 0.33
CA LYS A 718 -0.99 37.69 -0.66
C LYS A 718 -0.17 38.70 -1.46
N PRO A 719 -0.22 38.72 -2.80
CA PRO A 719 0.41 39.77 -3.56
C PRO A 719 -0.19 41.10 -3.08
N GLU A 720 0.62 41.97 -2.53
CA GLU A 720 0.27 43.33 -2.18
C GLU A 720 -0.02 44.05 -3.49
N SER A 721 -1.32 44.27 -3.77
CA SER A 721 -1.73 45.16 -4.86
C SER A 721 -1.07 46.51 -4.58
N SER A 722 -0.22 46.96 -5.52
CA SER A 722 0.38 48.27 -5.52
C SER A 722 -0.68 49.34 -5.30
N ARG A 723 -0.79 49.89 -4.12
CA ARG A 723 -1.47 51.14 -3.88
C ARG A 723 -0.55 52.25 -4.43
N THR A 724 -0.80 52.62 -5.64
CA THR A 724 -0.30 53.84 -6.26
C THR A 724 -0.85 55.01 -5.44
N SER A 725 0.02 55.65 -4.69
CA SER A 725 -0.27 56.92 -4.04
C SER A 725 -0.45 58.01 -5.06
N ASN A 726 -1.70 58.30 -5.41
CA ASN A 726 -2.07 59.57 -6.03
C ASN A 726 -2.48 60.55 -4.92
N GLN A 727 -1.51 61.23 -4.33
CA GLN A 727 -1.73 62.51 -3.68
C GLN A 727 -1.25 63.61 -4.62
N LEU A 728 -2.13 64.05 -5.52
CA LEU A 728 -2.01 65.35 -6.17
C LEU A 728 -2.66 66.41 -5.27
N ALA A 729 -1.85 67.38 -4.95
CA ALA A 729 -2.18 68.56 -4.21
C ALA A 729 -3.40 69.30 -4.77
N GLU A 730 -4.39 69.58 -3.96
CA GLU A 730 -5.32 70.71 -4.20
C GLU A 730 -4.87 71.91 -3.36
N HIS A 731 -4.43 72.94 -4.07
CA HIS A 731 -4.30 74.30 -3.59
C HIS A 731 -5.71 74.93 -3.51
N PRO A 732 -6.07 75.60 -2.42
CA PRO A 732 -7.26 76.43 -2.41
C PRO A 732 -6.90 77.82 -2.87
N THR A 733 -7.56 78.33 -3.91
CA THR A 733 -7.69 79.74 -4.23
C THR A 733 -9.06 80.18 -3.72
N ARG A 734 -9.00 81.15 -2.82
CA ARG A 734 -10.05 81.99 -2.25
C ARG A 734 -11.17 81.35 -1.43
#